data_89289267a176ae958ccc323070fa0a47
#
_entry.id   89289267a176ae958ccc323070fa0a47
#
_cell.length_a   1.000
_cell.length_b   1.000
_cell.length_c   1.000
_cell.angle_alpha   90.00
_cell.angle_beta   90.00
_cell.angle_gamma   90.00
#
_symmetry.space_group_name_H-M   'P 1'
#
loop_
_entity.id
_entity.type
_entity.pdbx_description
1 polymer ?
#
loop_
_entity_poly.entity_id
_entity_poly.type
_entity_poly.pdbx_seq_one_letter_code
_entity_poly.pdbx_strand_id
1 'polypeptide(L)'
;MSIDIALRIGSYGNIIYLTSLLKEYLFSGKIDGSENQDIYGVIDMYSYNAFHLLQNESIDLKLVGHLIRYAYAKVAENSIWNIAEKSPLIRKFIEENLVDGNRYIYSLLPSQREAVADVLTPKKSIVVGMPTSAGKSLLAEMQILFSIHNFKTEEFSPTVCYIVPTNALIDQVKVDLQSDFKNFNFNIETALPYYDVDEIENEILLREHIDILLCTPEKLEALVRQNHPAIKDTRLVILDEAHNLGDKSRGSKFELVLSAIKQNMKEANFLLLSPFISNAQEISEWLSDSPRNADTITVEWAPTKQYVGCNLLDSKKTKSVLQFYKSPRNQLGTEDIEIALSLNPKDVREELDLDTVDNTVRLCVVLNDFIAQDGNILVLCGGRGTTLKLASYTMKYFKDRHMLPDMSDDEDIQRAIEIIKLETGEEDSLIELLKSGICYHNSGLSGLVKETIEELVRNNKVKIIFATTTLAQGMNFPINTVIFDTVKIRKKGELSNAEFWNIAGRAGRAYKDKEGYIILSYSATQKETKAKVKKYIEADLKEVISSLNTYFSGSNVISLDYNVLKDPENAPVLNLLQYINHILNISYDYNIDAKDVAKIRGILTDSYLYHSLIKQEGYIAAQRKLNTFVTQYIRHVNENKKEDMAKADELGISDISYTKVKSIIGAFIKNLKEKGDNEYKASEILLRTKNVSRLAEIISIIAKIPEIKIEMLGKGDLDSESIAYLLMGWINGEKVKDIAKKIKRFGQSNEEVISLCNRYLNSQMRSYMPWGMNIYQAVSFDLQTENAQMLPSYIYYGVSSKEAVIVSKLGVPRFAVDNVLNILKEQHSNIDISIENYKELKNVIEKIPSDQYQINDVSGEVIKSIINDRMK
;
A
#
# COMPACT_ATOMS: atom_id res chain seq x y z
N MET A 1 -47.81 36.24 -34.32
CA MET A 1 -46.80 35.21 -34.22
C MET A 1 -47.40 33.97 -34.91
N SER A 2 -46.73 33.35 -35.90
CA SER A 2 -47.27 32.17 -36.57
C SER A 2 -47.38 31.01 -35.58
N ILE A 3 -48.33 30.12 -35.76
CA ILE A 3 -48.54 28.92 -34.93
C ILE A 3 -47.23 28.10 -34.87
N ASP A 4 -46.53 28.05 -35.96
CA ASP A 4 -45.25 27.36 -36.11
C ASP A 4 -44.16 27.94 -35.20
N ILE A 5 -44.03 29.25 -35.12
CA ILE A 5 -43.08 29.91 -34.21
C ILE A 5 -43.44 29.62 -32.72
N ALA A 6 -44.75 29.61 -32.40
CA ALA A 6 -45.20 29.31 -31.03
C ALA A 6 -44.91 27.87 -30.65
N LEU A 7 -45.07 26.89 -31.56
CA LEU A 7 -44.76 25.47 -31.33
C LEU A 7 -43.24 25.27 -31.12
N ARG A 8 -42.44 25.93 -31.91
CA ARG A 8 -40.95 25.89 -31.73
C ARG A 8 -40.51 26.47 -30.39
N ILE A 9 -41.06 27.65 -30.00
CA ILE A 9 -40.77 28.25 -28.71
C ILE A 9 -41.19 27.30 -27.57
N GLY A 10 -42.36 26.65 -27.66
CA GLY A 10 -42.80 25.67 -26.67
C GLY A 10 -41.91 24.43 -26.59
N SER A 11 -41.47 23.92 -27.72
CA SER A 11 -40.51 22.80 -27.76
C SER A 11 -39.20 23.12 -27.10
N TYR A 12 -38.58 24.25 -27.48
CA TYR A 12 -37.31 24.67 -26.83
C TYR A 12 -37.49 24.98 -25.33
N GLY A 13 -38.67 25.56 -24.94
CA GLY A 13 -39.01 25.80 -23.55
C GLY A 13 -39.02 24.50 -22.72
N ASN A 14 -39.60 23.42 -23.24
CA ASN A 14 -39.58 22.12 -22.58
C ASN A 14 -38.15 21.56 -22.41
N ILE A 15 -37.30 21.71 -23.43
CA ILE A 15 -35.91 21.27 -23.35
C ILE A 15 -35.11 22.07 -22.31
N ILE A 16 -35.26 23.41 -22.29
CA ILE A 16 -34.60 24.29 -21.35
C ILE A 16 -35.04 23.96 -19.92
N TYR A 17 -36.36 23.77 -19.71
CA TYR A 17 -36.86 23.42 -18.39
C TYR A 17 -36.40 22.05 -17.93
N LEU A 18 -36.41 21.04 -18.79
CA LEU A 18 -35.86 19.71 -18.52
C LEU A 18 -34.37 19.79 -18.16
N THR A 19 -33.61 20.62 -18.87
CA THR A 19 -32.18 20.84 -18.56
C THR A 19 -31.99 21.43 -17.16
N SER A 20 -32.85 22.36 -16.76
CA SER A 20 -32.84 22.96 -15.42
C SER A 20 -33.14 21.94 -14.33
N LEU A 21 -34.19 21.09 -14.55
CA LEU A 21 -34.55 20.04 -13.60
C LEU A 21 -33.44 18.97 -13.49
N LEU A 22 -32.84 18.56 -14.62
CA LEU A 22 -31.72 17.62 -14.59
C LEU A 22 -30.50 18.21 -13.88
N LYS A 23 -30.22 19.50 -14.09
CA LYS A 23 -29.16 20.20 -13.36
C LYS A 23 -29.44 20.18 -11.85
N GLU A 24 -30.66 20.56 -11.43
CA GLU A 24 -31.08 20.52 -10.03
C GLU A 24 -30.88 19.11 -9.44
N TYR A 25 -31.37 18.07 -10.15
CA TYR A 25 -31.18 16.68 -9.72
C TYR A 25 -29.73 16.31 -9.55
N LEU A 26 -28.84 16.64 -10.48
CA LEU A 26 -27.43 16.31 -10.38
C LEU A 26 -26.73 16.98 -9.21
N PHE A 27 -27.12 18.21 -8.85
CA PHE A 27 -26.49 18.97 -7.78
C PHE A 27 -27.11 18.73 -6.40
N SER A 28 -28.39 18.36 -6.30
CA SER A 28 -29.11 18.27 -5.03
C SER A 28 -29.86 16.97 -4.81
N GLY A 29 -29.97 16.10 -5.82
CA GLY A 29 -30.81 14.90 -5.78
C GLY A 29 -32.31 15.22 -5.77
N LYS A 30 -32.70 16.49 -6.03
CA LYS A 30 -34.07 16.96 -5.99
C LYS A 30 -34.59 17.34 -7.38
N ILE A 31 -35.87 17.30 -7.56
CA ILE A 31 -36.56 17.75 -8.78
C ILE A 31 -37.67 18.70 -8.33
N ASP A 32 -37.60 19.95 -8.78
CA ASP A 32 -38.55 20.99 -8.40
C ASP A 32 -38.72 21.09 -6.87
N GLY A 33 -37.56 21.01 -6.15
CA GLY A 33 -37.51 21.06 -4.70
C GLY A 33 -37.91 19.76 -3.97
N SER A 34 -38.36 18.71 -4.69
CA SER A 34 -38.83 17.44 -4.12
C SER A 34 -37.83 16.30 -4.27
N GLU A 35 -37.63 15.51 -3.22
CA GLU A 35 -36.74 14.32 -3.22
C GLU A 35 -37.38 13.06 -3.77
N ASN A 36 -38.72 13.05 -3.90
CA ASN A 36 -39.50 11.84 -4.22
C ASN A 36 -40.02 11.80 -5.67
N GLN A 37 -39.47 12.60 -6.59
CA GLN A 37 -39.91 12.58 -7.98
C GLN A 37 -39.05 11.64 -8.84
N ASP A 38 -39.73 10.92 -9.74
CA ASP A 38 -39.07 10.05 -10.71
C ASP A 38 -38.41 10.88 -11.83
N ILE A 39 -37.09 10.99 -11.80
CA ILE A 39 -36.29 11.69 -12.81
C ILE A 39 -36.50 11.11 -14.22
N TYR A 40 -36.71 9.80 -14.36
CA TYR A 40 -36.92 9.17 -15.66
C TYR A 40 -38.31 9.54 -16.24
N GLY A 41 -39.32 9.51 -15.39
CA GLY A 41 -40.65 9.96 -15.77
C GLY A 41 -40.65 11.44 -16.18
N VAL A 42 -39.88 12.30 -15.48
CA VAL A 42 -39.74 13.71 -15.83
C VAL A 42 -39.01 13.87 -17.18
N ILE A 43 -37.91 13.15 -17.40
CA ILE A 43 -37.20 13.17 -18.69
C ILE A 43 -38.12 12.73 -19.83
N ASP A 44 -38.83 11.62 -19.66
CA ASP A 44 -39.76 11.11 -20.67
C ASP A 44 -40.91 12.09 -20.96
N MET A 45 -41.49 12.66 -19.94
CA MET A 45 -42.61 13.60 -20.10
C MET A 45 -42.21 14.88 -20.88
N TYR A 46 -41.15 15.54 -20.47
CA TYR A 46 -40.69 16.79 -21.11
C TYR A 46 -40.07 16.54 -22.48
N SER A 47 -39.34 15.43 -22.66
CA SER A 47 -38.84 15.05 -23.98
C SER A 47 -39.96 14.72 -24.94
N TYR A 48 -40.95 13.95 -24.48
CA TYR A 48 -42.15 13.66 -25.30
C TYR A 48 -42.90 14.93 -25.70
N ASN A 49 -43.12 15.85 -24.75
CA ASN A 49 -43.80 17.12 -25.04
C ASN A 49 -43.04 17.96 -26.06
N ALA A 50 -41.67 18.05 -25.92
CA ALA A 50 -40.85 18.72 -26.89
C ALA A 50 -40.96 18.07 -28.29
N PHE A 51 -40.96 16.76 -28.38
CA PHE A 51 -41.14 16.04 -29.66
C PHE A 51 -42.48 16.21 -30.26
N HIS A 52 -43.52 16.12 -29.49
CA HIS A 52 -44.89 16.25 -29.99
C HIS A 52 -45.10 17.60 -30.64
N LEU A 53 -44.53 18.66 -30.10
CA LEU A 53 -44.56 19.98 -30.68
C LEU A 53 -43.70 20.12 -31.95
N LEU A 54 -42.69 19.27 -32.14
CA LEU A 54 -41.81 19.20 -33.31
C LEU A 54 -42.28 18.22 -34.39
N GLN A 55 -43.50 17.67 -34.32
CA GLN A 55 -44.02 16.64 -35.28
C GLN A 55 -43.90 17.02 -36.75
N ASN A 56 -44.06 18.29 -37.10
CA ASN A 56 -43.99 18.79 -38.45
C ASN A 56 -42.57 19.31 -38.85
N GLU A 57 -41.60 19.13 -38.03
CA GLU A 57 -40.23 19.62 -38.27
C GLU A 57 -39.38 18.60 -39.05
N SER A 58 -38.20 19.08 -39.50
CA SER A 58 -37.23 18.26 -40.23
C SER A 58 -36.80 17.01 -39.46
N ILE A 59 -36.39 15.98 -40.20
CA ILE A 59 -35.87 14.74 -39.62
C ILE A 59 -34.71 15.01 -38.65
N ASP A 60 -33.89 16.04 -38.96
CA ASP A 60 -32.73 16.42 -38.15
C ASP A 60 -33.13 16.88 -36.74
N LEU A 61 -34.18 17.70 -36.61
CA LEU A 61 -34.64 18.15 -35.29
C LEU A 61 -35.26 17.02 -34.46
N LYS A 62 -35.90 16.06 -35.09
CA LYS A 62 -36.41 14.85 -34.40
C LYS A 62 -35.24 14.01 -33.89
N LEU A 63 -34.20 13.83 -34.70
CA LEU A 63 -32.98 13.11 -34.29
C LEU A 63 -32.32 13.78 -33.11
N VAL A 64 -32.15 15.11 -33.14
CA VAL A 64 -31.54 15.89 -32.01
C VAL A 64 -32.37 15.69 -30.73
N GLY A 65 -33.69 15.73 -30.81
CA GLY A 65 -34.52 15.49 -29.64
C GLY A 65 -34.34 14.07 -29.06
N HIS A 66 -34.29 13.02 -29.91
CA HIS A 66 -34.03 11.65 -29.43
C HIS A 66 -32.64 11.54 -28.80
N LEU A 67 -31.62 12.20 -29.33
CA LEU A 67 -30.29 12.24 -28.77
C LEU A 67 -30.30 12.93 -27.39
N ILE A 68 -31.00 14.03 -27.22
CA ILE A 68 -31.18 14.73 -25.94
C ILE A 68 -31.84 13.80 -24.92
N ARG A 69 -32.96 13.17 -25.26
CA ARG A 69 -33.63 12.20 -24.40
C ARG A 69 -32.66 11.08 -23.95
N TYR A 70 -31.99 10.46 -24.92
CA TYR A 70 -31.03 9.39 -24.63
C TYR A 70 -29.87 9.89 -23.74
N ALA A 71 -29.31 11.05 -24.05
CA ALA A 71 -28.22 11.61 -23.27
C ALA A 71 -28.62 11.92 -21.82
N TYR A 72 -29.81 12.52 -21.64
CA TYR A 72 -30.33 12.88 -20.31
C TYR A 72 -30.67 11.64 -19.49
N ALA A 73 -31.25 10.61 -20.09
CA ALA A 73 -31.51 9.33 -19.44
C ALA A 73 -30.21 8.67 -19.00
N LYS A 74 -29.15 8.73 -19.83
CA LYS A 74 -27.82 8.22 -19.47
C LYS A 74 -27.15 9.02 -18.37
N VAL A 75 -27.31 10.33 -18.33
CA VAL A 75 -26.81 11.18 -17.24
C VAL A 75 -27.52 10.84 -15.92
N ALA A 76 -28.83 10.70 -15.94
CA ALA A 76 -29.62 10.30 -14.76
C ALA A 76 -29.27 8.88 -14.29
N GLU A 77 -29.09 7.92 -15.22
CA GLU A 77 -28.68 6.53 -14.92
C GLU A 77 -27.33 6.48 -14.21
N ASN A 78 -26.40 7.38 -14.54
CA ASN A 78 -25.07 7.43 -13.93
C ASN A 78 -25.02 8.33 -12.68
N SER A 79 -26.09 9.02 -12.32
CA SER A 79 -26.09 9.93 -11.18
C SER A 79 -25.71 9.24 -9.87
N ILE A 80 -24.88 9.90 -9.08
CA ILE A 80 -24.50 9.44 -7.75
C ILE A 80 -25.69 9.35 -6.79
N TRP A 81 -26.76 10.13 -7.04
CA TRP A 81 -27.96 10.14 -6.21
C TRP A 81 -28.76 8.84 -6.24
N ASN A 82 -28.57 7.99 -7.25
CA ASN A 82 -29.22 6.68 -7.35
C ASN A 82 -28.88 5.73 -6.19
N ILE A 83 -27.83 6.02 -5.43
CA ILE A 83 -27.41 5.21 -4.27
C ILE A 83 -27.67 5.92 -2.94
N ALA A 84 -28.17 7.16 -2.95
CA ALA A 84 -28.40 7.94 -1.74
C ALA A 84 -29.42 7.28 -0.78
N GLU A 85 -30.39 6.54 -1.31
CA GLU A 85 -31.41 5.85 -0.52
C GLU A 85 -30.89 4.60 0.23
N LYS A 86 -29.70 4.11 -0.12
CA LYS A 86 -29.13 2.92 0.51
C LYS A 86 -28.78 3.14 1.99
N SER A 87 -28.43 4.37 2.38
CA SER A 87 -28.12 4.74 3.76
C SER A 87 -28.16 6.26 3.96
N PRO A 88 -28.67 6.76 5.11
CA PRO A 88 -28.58 8.18 5.48
C PRO A 88 -27.15 8.69 5.52
N LEU A 89 -26.18 7.85 5.92
CA LEU A 89 -24.76 8.22 5.92
C LEU A 89 -24.21 8.37 4.50
N ILE A 90 -24.64 7.53 3.56
CA ILE A 90 -24.28 7.65 2.14
C ILE A 90 -24.88 8.94 1.56
N ARG A 91 -26.13 9.25 1.84
CA ARG A 91 -26.77 10.51 1.42
C ARG A 91 -25.97 11.72 1.92
N LYS A 92 -25.67 11.76 3.21
CA LYS A 92 -24.86 12.83 3.82
C LYS A 92 -23.48 12.95 3.15
N PHE A 93 -22.84 11.83 2.85
CA PHE A 93 -21.54 11.80 2.18
C PHE A 93 -21.61 12.36 0.76
N ILE A 94 -22.67 12.03 0.01
CA ILE A 94 -22.91 12.59 -1.32
C ILE A 94 -23.06 14.11 -1.23
N GLU A 95 -23.91 14.61 -0.35
CA GLU A 95 -24.19 16.03 -0.16
C GLU A 95 -22.92 16.81 0.23
N GLU A 96 -22.26 16.41 1.32
CA GLU A 96 -21.23 17.22 1.97
C GLU A 96 -19.80 17.02 1.40
N ASN A 97 -19.53 15.86 0.75
CA ASN A 97 -18.19 15.52 0.32
C ASN A 97 -18.06 15.36 -1.20
N LEU A 98 -19.04 14.75 -1.85
CA LEU A 98 -18.93 14.44 -3.28
C LEU A 98 -19.45 15.55 -4.16
N VAL A 99 -20.59 16.15 -3.83
CA VAL A 99 -21.25 17.19 -4.64
C VAL A 99 -20.82 18.57 -4.21
N ASP A 100 -21.04 18.96 -2.95
CA ASP A 100 -20.70 20.30 -2.40
C ASP A 100 -19.29 20.40 -1.87
N GLY A 101 -18.60 19.27 -1.72
CA GLY A 101 -17.20 19.20 -1.28
C GLY A 101 -16.19 19.46 -2.40
N ASN A 102 -14.94 19.16 -2.11
CA ASN A 102 -13.83 19.40 -3.04
C ASN A 102 -13.69 18.35 -4.17
N ARG A 103 -14.51 17.27 -4.16
CA ARG A 103 -14.37 16.16 -5.13
C ARG A 103 -15.18 16.38 -6.41
N TYR A 104 -16.30 17.11 -6.37
CA TYR A 104 -17.18 17.44 -7.50
C TYR A 104 -17.62 16.20 -8.32
N ILE A 105 -18.00 15.11 -7.62
CA ILE A 105 -18.44 13.87 -8.24
C ILE A 105 -19.98 13.86 -8.32
N TYR A 106 -20.52 14.01 -9.51
CA TYR A 106 -21.97 14.00 -9.80
C TYR A 106 -22.44 12.69 -10.40
N SER A 107 -21.53 11.92 -10.96
CA SER A 107 -21.83 10.69 -11.68
C SER A 107 -20.85 9.58 -11.31
N LEU A 108 -21.36 8.37 -11.22
CA LEU A 108 -20.57 7.15 -11.08
C LEU A 108 -19.86 6.82 -12.40
N LEU A 109 -18.65 6.32 -12.32
CA LEU A 109 -18.01 5.66 -13.46
C LEU A 109 -18.81 4.42 -13.87
N PRO A 110 -18.79 4.00 -15.14
CA PRO A 110 -19.48 2.78 -15.56
C PRO A 110 -19.11 1.56 -14.70
N SER A 111 -17.84 1.42 -14.33
CA SER A 111 -17.35 0.37 -13.42
C SER A 111 -17.93 0.47 -12.01
N GLN A 112 -18.05 1.68 -11.48
CA GLN A 112 -18.62 1.91 -10.15
C GLN A 112 -20.14 1.65 -10.16
N ARG A 113 -20.85 2.11 -11.20
CA ARG A 113 -22.28 1.86 -11.37
C ARG A 113 -22.60 0.37 -11.44
N GLU A 114 -21.80 -0.40 -12.18
CA GLU A 114 -21.96 -1.85 -12.30
C GLU A 114 -21.73 -2.55 -10.94
N ALA A 115 -20.78 -2.08 -10.15
CA ALA A 115 -20.37 -2.69 -8.90
C ALA A 115 -21.19 -2.25 -7.67
N VAL A 116 -21.64 -0.99 -7.63
CA VAL A 116 -22.14 -0.38 -6.39
C VAL A 116 -23.41 -1.03 -5.87
N ALA A 117 -24.29 -1.49 -6.76
CA ALA A 117 -25.55 -2.12 -6.37
C ALA A 117 -25.32 -3.40 -5.57
N ASP A 118 -24.33 -4.20 -5.98
CA ASP A 118 -23.96 -5.46 -5.34
C ASP A 118 -23.07 -5.22 -4.12
N VAL A 119 -22.17 -4.23 -4.16
CA VAL A 119 -21.36 -3.85 -3.01
C VAL A 119 -22.24 -3.39 -1.85
N LEU A 120 -23.29 -2.60 -2.09
CA LEU A 120 -24.23 -2.11 -1.08
C LEU A 120 -25.35 -3.13 -0.77
N THR A 121 -24.96 -4.37 -0.53
CA THR A 121 -25.85 -5.46 -0.10
C THR A 121 -25.33 -6.10 1.18
N PRO A 122 -26.22 -6.68 2.02
CA PRO A 122 -25.81 -7.35 3.26
C PRO A 122 -25.23 -8.76 2.97
N LYS A 123 -24.25 -8.87 2.09
CA LYS A 123 -23.53 -10.12 1.79
C LYS A 123 -22.38 -10.32 2.76
N LYS A 124 -22.10 -11.58 3.05
CA LYS A 124 -20.99 -11.98 3.95
C LYS A 124 -19.64 -11.72 3.35
N SER A 125 -19.49 -11.96 2.06
CA SER A 125 -18.24 -11.76 1.33
C SER A 125 -18.48 -11.24 -0.07
N ILE A 126 -17.77 -10.18 -0.43
CA ILE A 126 -17.80 -9.57 -1.75
C ILE A 126 -16.36 -9.39 -2.25
N VAL A 127 -16.08 -9.90 -3.44
CA VAL A 127 -14.78 -9.71 -4.10
C VAL A 127 -14.97 -8.84 -5.34
N VAL A 128 -14.31 -7.68 -5.35
CA VAL A 128 -14.39 -6.71 -6.45
C VAL A 128 -13.09 -6.74 -7.26
N GLY A 129 -13.19 -7.26 -8.48
CA GLY A 129 -12.13 -7.25 -9.48
C GLY A 129 -12.32 -6.11 -10.48
N MET A 130 -11.55 -5.03 -10.36
CA MET A 130 -11.63 -3.90 -11.28
C MET A 130 -10.28 -3.17 -11.39
N PRO A 131 -9.97 -2.52 -12.54
CA PRO A 131 -8.70 -1.80 -12.73
C PRO A 131 -8.40 -0.78 -11.64
N THR A 132 -7.12 -0.49 -11.41
CA THR A 132 -6.69 0.45 -10.35
C THR A 132 -7.30 1.84 -10.48
N SER A 133 -7.44 2.34 -11.71
CA SER A 133 -8.01 3.68 -12.00
C SER A 133 -9.55 3.71 -12.05
N ALA A 134 -10.23 2.58 -11.81
CA ALA A 134 -11.69 2.47 -11.97
C ALA A 134 -12.50 2.91 -10.73
N GLY A 135 -11.83 3.46 -9.71
CA GLY A 135 -12.50 4.09 -8.55
C GLY A 135 -12.89 3.13 -7.43
N LYS A 136 -12.07 2.13 -7.12
CA LYS A 136 -12.27 1.17 -6.02
C LYS A 136 -12.42 1.83 -4.64
N SER A 137 -11.67 2.93 -4.38
CA SER A 137 -11.71 3.65 -3.10
C SER A 137 -13.11 4.16 -2.78
N LEU A 138 -13.82 4.72 -3.75
CA LEU A 138 -15.19 5.18 -3.55
C LEU A 138 -16.15 4.03 -3.16
N LEU A 139 -15.97 2.85 -3.74
CA LEU A 139 -16.76 1.67 -3.35
C LEU A 139 -16.46 1.23 -1.92
N ALA A 140 -15.19 1.30 -1.49
CA ALA A 140 -14.79 1.03 -0.10
C ALA A 140 -15.42 2.05 0.86
N GLU A 141 -15.33 3.35 0.56
CA GLU A 141 -15.94 4.43 1.34
C GLU A 141 -17.46 4.23 1.50
N MET A 142 -18.14 3.91 0.41
CA MET A 142 -19.58 3.60 0.43
C MET A 142 -19.91 2.37 1.28
N GLN A 143 -19.10 1.31 1.20
CA GLN A 143 -19.32 0.09 1.98
C GLN A 143 -19.04 0.31 3.47
N ILE A 144 -18.07 1.14 3.83
CA ILE A 144 -17.83 1.58 5.21
C ILE A 144 -19.09 2.24 5.78
N LEU A 145 -19.61 3.24 5.07
CA LEU A 145 -20.81 3.98 5.50
C LEU A 145 -22.05 3.08 5.60
N PHE A 146 -22.23 2.19 4.62
CA PHE A 146 -23.31 1.21 4.59
C PHE A 146 -23.23 0.23 5.78
N SER A 147 -22.04 -0.30 6.05
CA SER A 147 -21.81 -1.22 7.17
C SER A 147 -22.01 -0.54 8.52
N ILE A 148 -21.43 0.64 8.73
CA ILE A 148 -21.59 1.38 9.98
C ILE A 148 -23.09 1.65 10.23
N HIS A 149 -23.82 2.11 9.22
CA HIS A 149 -25.27 2.35 9.35
C HIS A 149 -26.04 1.10 9.73
N ASN A 150 -25.78 -0.02 9.05
CA ASN A 150 -26.57 -1.25 9.24
C ASN A 150 -26.30 -1.98 10.55
N PHE A 151 -25.07 -1.88 11.09
CA PHE A 151 -24.70 -2.58 12.31
C PHE A 151 -24.77 -1.70 13.55
N LYS A 152 -24.82 -0.37 13.43
CA LYS A 152 -24.89 0.53 14.58
C LYS A 152 -26.26 0.49 15.24
N THR A 153 -26.26 0.35 16.57
CA THR A 153 -27.44 0.44 17.45
C THR A 153 -27.19 1.46 18.55
N GLU A 154 -28.17 1.69 19.45
CA GLU A 154 -27.95 2.58 20.61
C GLU A 154 -26.87 2.06 21.57
N GLU A 155 -26.72 0.74 21.68
CA GLU A 155 -25.76 0.10 22.60
C GLU A 155 -24.51 -0.44 21.91
N PHE A 156 -24.43 -0.43 20.57
CA PHE A 156 -23.37 -1.05 19.81
C PHE A 156 -22.87 -0.16 18.67
N SER A 157 -21.58 0.08 18.60
CA SER A 157 -20.89 0.71 17.47
C SER A 157 -19.95 -0.29 16.79
N PRO A 158 -20.09 -0.51 15.47
CA PRO A 158 -19.24 -1.43 14.73
C PRO A 158 -17.87 -0.82 14.46
N THR A 159 -16.83 -1.67 14.43
CA THR A 159 -15.50 -1.34 13.93
C THR A 159 -15.32 -1.87 12.51
N VAL A 160 -14.68 -1.10 11.65
CA VAL A 160 -14.23 -1.50 10.31
C VAL A 160 -12.72 -1.71 10.34
N CYS A 161 -12.24 -2.91 10.02
CA CYS A 161 -10.81 -3.18 9.85
C CYS A 161 -10.45 -3.03 8.37
N TYR A 162 -9.64 -2.02 8.04
CA TYR A 162 -9.14 -1.78 6.69
C TYR A 162 -7.68 -2.22 6.58
N ILE A 163 -7.45 -3.29 5.81
CA ILE A 163 -6.14 -3.94 5.68
C ILE A 163 -5.48 -3.46 4.38
N VAL A 164 -4.27 -2.93 4.51
CA VAL A 164 -3.44 -2.52 3.37
C VAL A 164 -2.11 -3.28 3.38
N PRO A 165 -1.52 -3.57 2.21
CA PRO A 165 -0.32 -4.41 2.14
C PRO A 165 0.96 -3.74 2.64
N THR A 166 1.03 -2.41 2.76
CA THR A 166 2.25 -1.67 3.13
C THR A 166 1.95 -0.48 4.02
N ASN A 167 2.95 -0.08 4.82
CA ASN A 167 2.85 1.06 5.74
C ASN A 167 2.64 2.39 5.01
N ALA A 168 3.28 2.58 3.87
CA ALA A 168 3.10 3.78 3.05
C ALA A 168 1.64 3.97 2.60
N LEU A 169 0.92 2.86 2.40
CA LEU A 169 -0.52 2.90 2.10
C LEU A 169 -1.37 3.21 3.32
N ILE A 170 -0.95 2.83 4.53
CA ILE A 170 -1.68 3.18 5.76
C ILE A 170 -1.80 4.70 5.86
N ASP A 171 -0.67 5.41 5.76
CA ASP A 171 -0.64 6.87 5.91
C ASP A 171 -1.49 7.56 4.83
N GLN A 172 -1.38 7.10 3.58
CA GLN A 172 -2.20 7.63 2.49
C GLN A 172 -3.69 7.39 2.70
N VAL A 173 -4.10 6.15 2.98
CA VAL A 173 -5.52 5.81 3.19
C VAL A 173 -6.08 6.53 4.41
N LYS A 174 -5.27 6.73 5.48
CA LYS A 174 -5.67 7.51 6.64
C LYS A 174 -6.02 8.94 6.25
N VAL A 175 -5.11 9.63 5.55
CA VAL A 175 -5.32 11.01 5.11
C VAL A 175 -6.54 11.12 4.20
N ASP A 176 -6.68 10.19 3.24
CA ASP A 176 -7.82 10.17 2.33
C ASP A 176 -9.14 9.99 3.11
N LEU A 177 -9.24 9.00 3.99
CA LEU A 177 -10.45 8.74 4.78
C LEU A 177 -10.75 9.86 5.79
N GLN A 178 -9.74 10.46 6.42
CA GLN A 178 -9.94 11.60 7.32
C GLN A 178 -10.47 12.83 6.56
N SER A 179 -9.96 13.07 5.36
CA SER A 179 -10.48 14.13 4.48
C SER A 179 -11.91 13.85 4.03
N ASP A 180 -12.17 12.61 3.61
CA ASP A 180 -13.47 12.22 3.07
C ASP A 180 -14.56 12.11 4.14
N PHE A 181 -14.20 11.73 5.36
CA PHE A 181 -15.13 11.59 6.49
C PHE A 181 -15.05 12.70 7.53
N LYS A 182 -14.43 13.85 7.18
CA LYS A 182 -14.24 14.98 8.12
C LYS A 182 -15.52 15.44 8.83
N ASN A 183 -16.69 15.30 8.20
CA ASN A 183 -18.00 15.72 8.71
C ASN A 183 -18.74 14.62 9.49
N PHE A 184 -18.12 13.43 9.67
CA PHE A 184 -18.77 12.26 10.28
C PHE A 184 -18.36 12.00 11.73
N ASN A 185 -17.33 12.70 12.23
CA ASN A 185 -16.75 12.49 13.56
C ASN A 185 -16.32 11.03 13.81
N PHE A 186 -15.89 10.31 12.78
CA PHE A 186 -15.35 8.96 12.95
C PHE A 186 -13.97 9.01 13.58
N ASN A 187 -13.76 8.12 14.55
CA ASN A 187 -12.43 7.85 15.08
C ASN A 187 -11.69 6.89 14.14
N ILE A 188 -10.71 7.42 13.40
CA ILE A 188 -9.89 6.68 12.41
C ILE A 188 -8.50 6.52 12.98
N GLU A 189 -8.18 5.31 13.42
CA GLU A 189 -6.90 4.99 14.03
C GLU A 189 -6.05 4.06 13.17
N THR A 190 -4.74 4.16 13.36
CA THR A 190 -3.77 3.27 12.72
C THR A 190 -3.10 2.40 13.76
N ALA A 191 -3.09 1.11 13.51
CA ALA A 191 -2.24 0.22 14.29
C ALA A 191 -0.86 0.13 13.63
N LEU A 192 0.18 0.42 14.44
CA LEU A 192 1.55 0.52 13.96
C LEU A 192 2.08 -0.80 13.36
N PRO A 193 2.95 -0.73 12.38
CA PRO A 193 3.32 -1.88 11.54
C PRO A 193 4.37 -2.81 12.13
N TYR A 194 4.61 -2.82 13.43
CA TYR A 194 5.45 -3.86 14.02
C TYR A 194 4.61 -4.95 14.69
N TYR A 195 5.20 -6.14 14.82
CA TYR A 195 4.52 -7.39 15.12
C TYR A 195 3.99 -7.54 16.55
N ASP A 196 4.08 -6.48 17.36
CA ASP A 196 3.59 -6.47 18.72
C ASP A 196 2.87 -5.17 19.04
N VAL A 197 2.04 -5.16 20.08
CA VAL A 197 1.35 -3.97 20.56
C VAL A 197 2.11 -3.48 21.78
N ASP A 198 2.75 -2.30 21.69
CA ASP A 198 3.40 -1.69 22.85
C ASP A 198 2.36 -1.10 23.83
N GLU A 199 2.82 -0.79 25.03
CA GLU A 199 1.96 -0.25 26.09
C GLU A 199 1.27 1.06 25.63
N ILE A 200 2.01 1.95 24.97
CA ILE A 200 1.48 3.23 24.47
C ILE A 200 0.42 3.00 23.37
N GLU A 201 0.71 2.11 22.42
CA GLU A 201 -0.24 1.78 21.36
C GLU A 201 -1.51 1.13 21.94
N ASN A 202 -1.33 0.20 22.91
CA ASN A 202 -2.44 -0.43 23.58
C ASN A 202 -3.35 0.60 24.28
N GLU A 203 -2.77 1.57 24.99
CA GLU A 203 -3.54 2.65 25.63
C GLU A 203 -4.29 3.50 24.60
N ILE A 204 -3.68 3.85 23.47
CA ILE A 204 -4.33 4.62 22.40
C ILE A 204 -5.50 3.82 21.80
N LEU A 205 -5.28 2.55 21.48
CA LEU A 205 -6.29 1.68 20.88
C LEU A 205 -7.45 1.33 21.83
N LEU A 206 -7.26 1.46 23.13
CA LEU A 206 -8.29 1.20 24.15
C LEU A 206 -9.01 2.45 24.66
N ARG A 207 -8.51 3.64 24.34
CA ARG A 207 -8.98 4.90 24.92
C ARG A 207 -10.40 5.26 24.51
N GLU A 208 -10.71 5.12 23.22
CA GLU A 208 -12.01 5.44 22.64
C GLU A 208 -12.42 4.34 21.66
N HIS A 209 -13.71 4.22 21.41
CA HIS A 209 -14.18 3.32 20.35
C HIS A 209 -13.57 3.73 19.00
N ILE A 210 -13.10 2.75 18.23
CA ILE A 210 -12.50 2.93 16.92
C ILE A 210 -13.53 2.57 15.85
N ASP A 211 -13.95 3.56 15.05
CA ASP A 211 -14.87 3.32 13.95
C ASP A 211 -14.16 2.66 12.76
N ILE A 212 -12.92 3.11 12.46
CA ILE A 212 -12.11 2.56 11.36
C ILE A 212 -10.68 2.32 11.84
N LEU A 213 -10.23 1.08 11.81
CA LEU A 213 -8.88 0.66 12.16
C LEU A 213 -8.10 0.33 10.89
N LEU A 214 -7.04 1.09 10.61
CA LEU A 214 -6.12 0.85 9.49
C LEU A 214 -4.92 0.04 9.96
N CYS A 215 -4.61 -1.06 9.30
CA CYS A 215 -3.49 -1.90 9.69
C CYS A 215 -2.90 -2.71 8.52
N THR A 216 -1.69 -3.26 8.73
CA THR A 216 -1.15 -4.30 7.87
C THR A 216 -1.66 -5.68 8.29
N PRO A 217 -1.57 -6.73 7.43
CA PRO A 217 -1.93 -8.09 7.81
C PRO A 217 -1.15 -8.61 9.01
N GLU A 218 0.13 -8.26 9.10
CA GLU A 218 1.00 -8.67 10.20
C GLU A 218 0.52 -8.07 11.54
N LYS A 219 0.08 -6.82 11.50
CA LYS A 219 -0.44 -6.17 12.71
C LYS A 219 -1.81 -6.69 13.12
N LEU A 220 -2.67 -6.92 12.13
CA LEU A 220 -3.98 -7.51 12.43
C LEU A 220 -3.84 -8.93 13.00
N GLU A 221 -2.88 -9.71 12.49
CA GLU A 221 -2.54 -11.02 13.07
C GLU A 221 -2.13 -10.90 14.54
N ALA A 222 -1.30 -9.93 14.90
CA ALA A 222 -0.91 -9.69 16.29
C ALA A 222 -2.11 -9.31 17.16
N LEU A 223 -3.01 -8.43 16.68
CA LEU A 223 -4.23 -8.05 17.41
C LEU A 223 -5.19 -9.23 17.59
N VAL A 224 -5.37 -10.07 16.56
CA VAL A 224 -6.18 -11.28 16.61
C VAL A 224 -5.60 -12.27 17.63
N ARG A 225 -4.29 -12.51 17.56
CA ARG A 225 -3.56 -13.43 18.44
C ARG A 225 -3.64 -13.00 19.91
N GLN A 226 -3.59 -11.70 20.19
CA GLN A 226 -3.73 -11.14 21.53
C GLN A 226 -5.19 -10.98 21.97
N ASN A 227 -6.16 -11.36 21.12
CA ASN A 227 -7.59 -11.13 21.36
C ASN A 227 -7.88 -9.67 21.80
N HIS A 228 -7.26 -8.73 21.08
CA HIS A 228 -7.24 -7.32 21.47
C HIS A 228 -8.64 -6.69 21.38
N PRO A 229 -9.10 -5.94 22.42
CA PRO A 229 -10.43 -5.35 22.44
C PRO A 229 -10.77 -4.45 21.26
N ALA A 230 -9.79 -3.73 20.68
CA ALA A 230 -9.99 -2.82 19.56
C ALA A 230 -10.58 -3.46 18.29
N ILE A 231 -10.45 -4.79 18.15
CA ILE A 231 -11.00 -5.52 16.99
C ILE A 231 -12.23 -6.35 17.32
N LYS A 232 -12.65 -6.42 18.61
CA LYS A 232 -13.74 -7.28 19.06
C LYS A 232 -15.08 -6.96 18.38
N ASP A 233 -15.32 -5.69 18.09
CA ASP A 233 -16.56 -5.20 17.51
C ASP A 233 -16.50 -5.08 15.98
N THR A 234 -15.55 -5.76 15.34
CA THR A 234 -15.40 -5.75 13.89
C THR A 234 -16.63 -6.33 13.20
N ARG A 235 -17.20 -5.58 12.27
CA ARG A 235 -18.33 -5.98 11.40
C ARG A 235 -18.02 -5.92 9.91
N LEU A 236 -16.95 -5.24 9.53
CA LEU A 236 -16.47 -5.21 8.17
C LEU A 236 -14.94 -5.33 8.15
N VAL A 237 -14.44 -6.22 7.31
CA VAL A 237 -13.02 -6.35 6.98
C VAL A 237 -12.84 -6.01 5.52
N ILE A 238 -12.09 -4.95 5.24
CA ILE A 238 -11.70 -4.57 3.88
C ILE A 238 -10.27 -5.00 3.66
N LEU A 239 -10.02 -5.78 2.61
CA LEU A 239 -8.68 -6.14 2.15
C LEU A 239 -8.40 -5.45 0.82
N ASP A 240 -7.57 -4.43 0.85
CA ASP A 240 -7.09 -3.80 -0.38
C ASP A 240 -5.93 -4.58 -1.00
N GLU A 241 -5.83 -4.53 -2.32
CA GLU A 241 -4.85 -5.28 -3.10
C GLU A 241 -4.87 -6.80 -2.81
N ALA A 242 -6.07 -7.39 -2.77
CA ALA A 242 -6.32 -8.78 -2.36
C ALA A 242 -5.57 -9.83 -3.21
N HIS A 243 -5.02 -9.47 -4.39
CA HIS A 243 -4.14 -10.36 -5.16
C HIS A 243 -2.86 -10.75 -4.39
N ASN A 244 -2.49 -10.01 -3.33
CA ASN A 244 -1.39 -10.36 -2.43
C ASN A 244 -1.63 -11.67 -1.64
N LEU A 245 -2.86 -12.20 -1.60
CA LEU A 245 -3.13 -13.57 -1.11
C LEU A 245 -2.30 -14.63 -1.85
N GLY A 246 -1.99 -14.41 -3.13
CA GLY A 246 -1.12 -15.28 -3.92
C GLY A 246 0.38 -15.01 -3.80
N ASP A 247 0.82 -14.06 -2.96
CA ASP A 247 2.24 -13.77 -2.78
C ASP A 247 2.96 -14.93 -2.09
N LYS A 248 4.10 -15.36 -2.65
CA LYS A 248 4.86 -16.52 -2.14
C LYS A 248 5.40 -16.32 -0.72
N SER A 249 5.66 -15.07 -0.32
CA SER A 249 6.31 -14.77 0.95
C SER A 249 5.35 -14.30 2.04
N ARG A 250 4.24 -13.65 1.67
CA ARG A 250 3.28 -13.04 2.59
C ARG A 250 1.86 -13.59 2.45
N GLY A 251 1.52 -14.24 1.33
CA GLY A 251 0.17 -14.72 1.04
C GLY A 251 -0.39 -15.63 2.12
N SER A 252 0.43 -16.54 2.68
CA SER A 252 0.02 -17.40 3.80
C SER A 252 -0.40 -16.60 5.05
N LYS A 253 0.24 -15.48 5.36
CA LYS A 253 -0.18 -14.62 6.47
C LYS A 253 -1.55 -13.99 6.22
N PHE A 254 -1.78 -13.45 5.01
CA PHE A 254 -3.08 -12.88 4.65
C PHE A 254 -4.20 -13.92 4.81
N GLU A 255 -4.03 -15.11 4.25
CA GLU A 255 -5.07 -16.15 4.30
C GLU A 255 -5.35 -16.64 5.72
N LEU A 256 -4.29 -16.83 6.53
CA LEU A 256 -4.44 -17.34 7.89
C LEU A 256 -5.08 -16.31 8.83
N VAL A 257 -4.76 -15.01 8.66
CA VAL A 257 -5.42 -13.93 9.40
C VAL A 257 -6.90 -13.83 9.03
N LEU A 258 -7.25 -13.88 7.74
CA LEU A 258 -8.65 -13.88 7.31
C LEU A 258 -9.40 -15.11 7.82
N SER A 259 -8.76 -16.29 7.83
CA SER A 259 -9.32 -17.51 8.41
C SER A 259 -9.58 -17.36 9.91
N ALA A 260 -8.63 -16.76 10.66
CA ALA A 260 -8.78 -16.50 12.08
C ALA A 260 -9.92 -15.51 12.38
N ILE A 261 -10.04 -14.45 11.58
CA ILE A 261 -11.14 -13.47 11.72
C ILE A 261 -12.49 -14.14 11.44
N LYS A 262 -12.58 -14.91 10.34
CA LYS A 262 -13.81 -15.65 10.00
C LYS A 262 -14.28 -16.56 11.14
N GLN A 263 -13.36 -17.20 11.85
CA GLN A 263 -13.66 -18.10 12.97
C GLN A 263 -14.03 -17.35 14.24
N ASN A 264 -13.28 -16.30 14.59
CA ASN A 264 -13.41 -15.59 15.85
C ASN A 264 -14.49 -14.50 15.82
N MET A 265 -14.74 -13.90 14.64
CA MET A 265 -15.64 -12.78 14.41
C MET A 265 -16.72 -13.17 13.40
N LYS A 266 -17.61 -14.07 13.79
CA LYS A 266 -18.63 -14.66 12.90
C LYS A 266 -19.55 -13.63 12.24
N GLU A 267 -19.77 -12.48 12.86
CA GLU A 267 -20.60 -11.40 12.34
C GLU A 267 -19.86 -10.48 11.34
N ALA A 268 -18.55 -10.59 11.20
CA ALA A 268 -17.78 -9.75 10.30
C ALA A 268 -18.05 -10.12 8.84
N ASN A 269 -18.30 -9.11 8.00
CA ASN A 269 -18.40 -9.21 6.54
C ASN A 269 -17.04 -8.90 5.90
N PHE A 270 -16.83 -9.35 4.67
CA PHE A 270 -15.56 -9.17 3.96
C PHE A 270 -15.77 -8.46 2.63
N LEU A 271 -14.98 -7.41 2.38
CA LEU A 271 -14.85 -6.76 1.09
C LEU A 271 -13.40 -6.86 0.61
N LEU A 272 -13.16 -7.57 -0.48
CA LEU A 272 -11.84 -7.72 -1.08
C LEU A 272 -11.76 -6.92 -2.37
N LEU A 273 -10.77 -6.03 -2.45
CA LEU A 273 -10.54 -5.17 -3.61
C LEU A 273 -9.26 -5.60 -4.33
N SER A 274 -9.34 -5.83 -5.63
CA SER A 274 -8.18 -6.22 -6.42
C SER A 274 -8.31 -5.79 -7.88
N PRO A 275 -7.22 -5.42 -8.55
CA PRO A 275 -7.27 -5.17 -9.98
C PRO A 275 -7.36 -6.46 -10.83
N PHE A 276 -6.92 -7.61 -10.31
CA PHE A 276 -6.65 -8.81 -11.12
C PHE A 276 -6.77 -10.11 -10.33
N ILE A 277 -7.99 -10.63 -10.19
CA ILE A 277 -8.23 -11.97 -9.63
C ILE A 277 -9.13 -12.73 -10.60
N SER A 278 -8.66 -13.88 -11.13
CA SER A 278 -9.45 -14.72 -12.03
C SER A 278 -10.40 -15.67 -11.29
N ASN A 279 -10.04 -16.08 -10.06
CA ASN A 279 -10.85 -16.95 -9.22
C ASN A 279 -11.51 -16.22 -8.04
N ALA A 280 -12.01 -15.02 -8.31
CA ALA A 280 -12.69 -14.18 -7.32
C ALA A 280 -13.85 -14.93 -6.62
N GLN A 281 -14.64 -15.71 -7.37
CA GLN A 281 -15.75 -16.49 -6.84
C GLN A 281 -15.30 -17.50 -5.76
N GLU A 282 -14.20 -18.18 -6.00
CA GLU A 282 -13.63 -19.12 -5.04
C GLU A 282 -13.24 -18.46 -3.72
N ILE A 283 -12.60 -17.28 -3.81
CA ILE A 283 -12.18 -16.52 -2.63
C ILE A 283 -13.40 -16.01 -1.85
N SER A 284 -14.41 -15.52 -2.56
CA SER A 284 -15.64 -15.03 -1.93
C SER A 284 -16.41 -16.17 -1.24
N GLU A 285 -16.53 -17.33 -1.89
CA GLU A 285 -17.16 -18.53 -1.32
C GLU A 285 -16.42 -19.05 -0.09
N TRP A 286 -15.08 -19.02 -0.10
CA TRP A 286 -14.27 -19.36 1.06
C TRP A 286 -14.57 -18.48 2.28
N LEU A 287 -14.69 -17.17 2.10
CA LEU A 287 -14.93 -16.23 3.20
C LEU A 287 -16.39 -16.18 3.66
N SER A 288 -17.31 -16.74 2.89
CA SER A 288 -18.73 -16.80 3.23
C SER A 288 -19.13 -18.12 3.88
N ASP A 289 -20.29 -18.11 4.56
CA ASP A 289 -20.88 -19.33 5.17
C ASP A 289 -21.64 -20.16 4.14
N SER A 290 -21.98 -19.59 3.00
CA SER A 290 -22.68 -20.26 1.90
C SER A 290 -22.46 -19.51 0.58
N PRO A 291 -22.53 -20.22 -0.58
CA PRO A 291 -22.42 -19.57 -1.88
C PRO A 291 -23.47 -18.47 -2.13
N ARG A 292 -24.61 -18.50 -1.42
CA ARG A 292 -25.66 -17.47 -1.55
C ARG A 292 -25.27 -16.15 -0.90
N ASN A 293 -24.37 -16.19 0.08
CA ASN A 293 -23.85 -15.02 0.80
C ASN A 293 -22.49 -14.55 0.25
N ALA A 294 -21.98 -15.20 -0.79
CA ALA A 294 -20.80 -14.80 -1.54
C ALA A 294 -21.22 -14.05 -2.80
N ASP A 295 -20.47 -13.01 -3.15
CA ASP A 295 -20.67 -12.29 -4.40
C ASP A 295 -19.35 -11.89 -5.04
N THR A 296 -19.34 -11.76 -6.37
CA THR A 296 -18.16 -11.33 -7.11
C THR A 296 -18.56 -10.39 -8.22
N ILE A 297 -17.83 -9.31 -8.29
CA ILE A 297 -18.01 -8.26 -9.26
C ILE A 297 -16.72 -8.15 -10.06
N THR A 298 -16.76 -8.47 -11.35
CA THR A 298 -15.59 -8.35 -12.24
C THR A 298 -15.92 -7.36 -13.33
N VAL A 299 -15.24 -6.23 -13.33
CA VAL A 299 -15.42 -5.15 -14.28
C VAL A 299 -14.15 -4.93 -15.08
N GLU A 300 -14.25 -5.07 -16.41
CA GLU A 300 -13.11 -4.85 -17.32
C GLU A 300 -12.97 -3.41 -17.77
N TRP A 301 -14.00 -2.58 -17.55
CA TRP A 301 -13.99 -1.20 -17.99
C TRP A 301 -12.90 -0.38 -17.31
N ALA A 302 -12.13 0.37 -18.10
CA ALA A 302 -11.14 1.32 -17.62
C ALA A 302 -11.46 2.74 -18.15
N PRO A 303 -11.26 3.79 -17.33
CA PRO A 303 -11.60 5.16 -17.70
C PRO A 303 -10.76 5.73 -18.85
N THR A 304 -9.60 5.15 -19.09
CA THR A 304 -8.62 5.64 -20.07
C THR A 304 -8.20 4.51 -20.99
N LYS A 305 -8.11 4.77 -22.30
CA LYS A 305 -7.57 3.81 -23.26
C LYS A 305 -6.06 3.63 -23.02
N GLN A 306 -5.59 2.40 -22.96
CA GLN A 306 -4.20 2.08 -22.66
C GLN A 306 -3.52 1.43 -23.88
N TYR A 307 -2.51 2.12 -24.45
CA TYR A 307 -1.72 1.64 -25.58
C TYR A 307 -0.45 0.96 -25.06
N VAL A 308 -0.33 -0.33 -25.32
CA VAL A 308 0.84 -1.12 -24.89
C VAL A 308 1.72 -1.39 -26.11
N GLY A 309 2.97 -1.01 -26.00
CA GLY A 309 3.90 -1.15 -27.11
C GLY A 309 5.35 -1.35 -26.67
N CYS A 310 6.23 -1.41 -27.65
CA CYS A 310 7.66 -1.52 -27.42
C CYS A 310 8.48 -0.68 -28.39
N ASN A 311 9.65 -0.25 -27.91
CA ASN A 311 10.66 0.42 -28.69
C ASN A 311 11.54 -0.59 -29.43
N LEU A 312 11.52 -0.57 -30.75
CA LEU A 312 12.27 -1.45 -31.64
C LEU A 312 13.33 -0.66 -32.40
N LEU A 313 14.54 -1.17 -32.40
CA LEU A 313 15.65 -0.60 -33.22
C LEU A 313 15.82 -1.38 -34.49
N ASP A 314 16.19 -0.69 -35.57
CA ASP A 314 16.67 -1.34 -36.79
C ASP A 314 18.00 -2.08 -36.60
N SER A 315 18.40 -2.94 -37.53
CA SER A 315 19.63 -3.74 -37.44
C SER A 315 20.90 -2.89 -37.32
N LYS A 316 20.89 -1.69 -37.90
CA LYS A 316 21.99 -0.72 -37.86
C LYS A 316 21.95 0.19 -36.65
N LYS A 317 20.89 0.11 -35.83
CA LYS A 317 20.62 0.99 -34.65
C LYS A 317 20.62 2.49 -35.01
N THR A 318 20.16 2.83 -36.22
CA THR A 318 20.05 4.21 -36.72
C THR A 318 18.61 4.72 -36.67
N LYS A 319 17.62 3.83 -36.58
CA LYS A 319 16.21 4.18 -36.55
C LYS A 319 15.53 3.45 -35.39
N SER A 320 14.58 4.11 -34.77
CA SER A 320 13.77 3.60 -33.69
C SER A 320 12.30 3.76 -34.02
N VAL A 321 11.52 2.74 -33.71
CA VAL A 321 10.07 2.68 -33.97
C VAL A 321 9.36 2.22 -32.72
N LEU A 322 8.28 2.89 -32.36
CA LEU A 322 7.31 2.39 -31.37
C LEU A 322 6.27 1.54 -32.09
N GLN A 323 6.16 0.28 -31.69
CA GLN A 323 5.10 -0.60 -32.15
C GLN A 323 4.10 -0.82 -31.02
N PHE A 324 2.87 -0.34 -31.20
CA PHE A 324 1.73 -0.55 -30.30
C PHE A 324 0.89 -1.71 -30.78
N TYR A 325 0.46 -2.56 -29.84
CA TYR A 325 -0.29 -3.77 -30.11
C TYR A 325 -1.76 -3.61 -29.81
N LYS A 326 -2.60 -4.27 -30.61
CA LYS A 326 -4.01 -4.42 -30.29
C LYS A 326 -4.19 -5.13 -28.96
N SER A 327 -5.03 -4.59 -28.10
CA SER A 327 -5.39 -5.19 -26.82
C SER A 327 -6.85 -4.88 -26.45
N PRO A 328 -7.49 -5.65 -25.57
CA PRO A 328 -8.83 -5.32 -25.08
C PRO A 328 -8.94 -3.93 -24.44
N ARG A 329 -7.82 -3.39 -23.97
CA ARG A 329 -7.77 -2.12 -23.25
C ARG A 329 -7.68 -0.87 -24.14
N ASN A 330 -7.31 -0.99 -25.42
CA ASN A 330 -7.16 0.16 -26.31
C ASN A 330 -8.24 0.26 -27.38
N GLN A 331 -9.02 -0.80 -27.57
CA GLN A 331 -10.03 -0.84 -28.64
C GLN A 331 -9.50 -0.40 -30.02
N LEU A 332 -8.20 -0.59 -30.26
CA LEU A 332 -7.61 -0.40 -31.59
C LEU A 332 -8.35 -1.30 -32.59
N GLY A 333 -8.41 -0.86 -33.83
CA GLY A 333 -9.00 -1.62 -34.93
C GLY A 333 -8.33 -3.00 -35.14
N THR A 334 -8.17 -3.45 -36.35
CA THR A 334 -7.66 -4.79 -36.67
C THR A 334 -6.14 -4.89 -36.68
N GLU A 335 -5.38 -3.78 -36.70
CA GLU A 335 -3.95 -3.75 -36.96
C GLU A 335 -3.12 -3.11 -35.83
N ASP A 336 -1.88 -3.55 -35.68
CA ASP A 336 -0.88 -2.92 -34.81
C ASP A 336 -0.45 -1.57 -35.41
N ILE A 337 -0.12 -0.58 -34.55
CA ILE A 337 0.29 0.76 -34.99
C ILE A 337 1.81 0.90 -34.83
N GLU A 338 2.50 1.34 -35.91
CA GLU A 338 3.92 1.68 -35.85
C GLU A 338 4.12 3.20 -35.99
N ILE A 339 4.91 3.79 -35.10
CA ILE A 339 5.25 5.21 -35.05
C ILE A 339 6.77 5.33 -35.06
N ALA A 340 7.31 6.02 -36.07
CA ALA A 340 8.74 6.31 -36.13
C ALA A 340 9.10 7.37 -35.07
N LEU A 341 10.16 7.13 -34.30
CA LEU A 341 10.67 8.09 -33.32
C LEU A 341 11.59 9.11 -34.00
N SER A 342 11.59 10.32 -33.46
CA SER A 342 12.24 11.49 -34.06
C SER A 342 13.76 11.42 -34.04
N LEU A 343 14.37 10.80 -33.03
CA LEU A 343 15.80 10.78 -32.81
C LEU A 343 16.48 9.53 -33.39
N ASN A 344 17.70 9.72 -33.90
CA ASN A 344 18.60 8.64 -34.29
C ASN A 344 19.35 8.13 -33.04
N PRO A 345 19.25 6.86 -32.69
CA PRO A 345 19.89 6.32 -31.48
C PRO A 345 21.43 6.44 -31.46
N LYS A 346 22.07 6.47 -32.65
CA LYS A 346 23.53 6.65 -32.70
C LYS A 346 23.96 8.06 -32.32
N ASP A 347 23.20 9.06 -32.76
CA ASP A 347 23.52 10.46 -32.46
C ASP A 347 23.34 10.70 -30.93
N VAL A 348 22.26 10.17 -30.33
CA VAL A 348 22.05 10.21 -28.88
C VAL A 348 23.18 9.52 -28.11
N ARG A 349 23.65 8.38 -28.60
CA ARG A 349 24.78 7.66 -28.01
C ARG A 349 26.07 8.51 -27.99
N GLU A 350 26.37 9.14 -29.14
CA GLU A 350 27.56 10.00 -29.31
C GLU A 350 27.52 11.23 -28.42
N GLU A 351 26.39 11.88 -28.32
CA GLU A 351 26.20 13.04 -27.45
C GLU A 351 26.27 12.70 -25.95
N LEU A 352 25.87 11.50 -25.55
CA LEU A 352 25.97 11.02 -24.19
C LEU A 352 27.36 10.43 -23.83
N ASP A 353 28.25 10.33 -24.83
CA ASP A 353 29.57 9.72 -24.70
C ASP A 353 29.50 8.27 -24.16
N LEU A 354 28.66 7.47 -24.82
CA LEU A 354 28.45 6.07 -24.48
C LEU A 354 29.02 5.14 -25.54
N ASP A 355 29.60 4.00 -25.11
CA ASP A 355 30.23 3.02 -26.01
C ASP A 355 29.20 2.32 -26.91
N THR A 356 28.01 2.10 -26.41
CA THR A 356 26.97 1.33 -27.09
C THR A 356 25.59 1.98 -27.00
N VAL A 357 24.70 1.62 -27.93
CA VAL A 357 23.27 1.93 -27.82
C VAL A 357 22.67 0.99 -26.77
N ASP A 358 22.69 1.43 -25.54
CA ASP A 358 22.15 0.71 -24.36
C ASP A 358 20.72 1.17 -23.99
N ASN A 359 20.24 0.75 -22.83
CA ASN A 359 18.93 1.17 -22.33
C ASN A 359 18.82 2.69 -22.12
N THR A 360 19.92 3.36 -21.73
CA THR A 360 19.96 4.81 -21.54
C THR A 360 19.64 5.55 -22.82
N VAL A 361 20.31 5.17 -23.92
CA VAL A 361 20.07 5.74 -25.25
C VAL A 361 18.63 5.49 -25.70
N ARG A 362 18.15 4.24 -25.58
CA ARG A 362 16.79 3.87 -25.95
C ARG A 362 15.75 4.69 -25.20
N LEU A 363 15.97 4.91 -23.91
CA LEU A 363 15.10 5.70 -23.07
C LEU A 363 15.07 7.17 -23.51
N CYS A 364 16.22 7.80 -23.76
CA CYS A 364 16.29 9.17 -24.23
C CYS A 364 15.57 9.35 -25.59
N VAL A 365 15.71 8.37 -26.50
CA VAL A 365 14.99 8.39 -27.78
C VAL A 365 13.47 8.37 -27.59
N VAL A 366 12.95 7.55 -26.68
CA VAL A 366 11.51 7.51 -26.37
C VAL A 366 11.06 8.78 -25.66
N LEU A 367 11.81 9.20 -24.63
CA LEU A 367 11.46 10.39 -23.85
C LEU A 367 11.37 11.66 -24.72
N ASN A 368 12.18 11.80 -25.73
CA ASN A 368 12.17 12.97 -26.62
C ASN A 368 10.77 13.23 -27.20
N ASP A 369 10.06 12.19 -27.59
CA ASP A 369 8.75 12.32 -28.24
C ASP A 369 7.58 12.37 -27.22
N PHE A 370 7.84 12.06 -25.94
CA PHE A 370 6.82 12.05 -24.86
C PHE A 370 6.97 13.19 -23.85
N ILE A 371 8.15 13.80 -23.71
CA ILE A 371 8.42 14.81 -22.68
C ILE A 371 7.56 16.08 -22.83
N ALA A 372 7.22 16.43 -24.08
CA ALA A 372 6.38 17.60 -24.38
C ALA A 372 4.87 17.36 -24.17
N GLN A 373 4.45 16.09 -23.99
CA GLN A 373 3.04 15.76 -23.78
C GLN A 373 2.61 16.14 -22.35
N ASP A 374 1.33 16.38 -22.15
CA ASP A 374 0.79 16.64 -20.82
C ASP A 374 0.88 15.39 -19.92
N GLY A 375 1.04 15.63 -18.59
CA GLY A 375 1.13 14.59 -17.59
C GLY A 375 2.56 14.11 -17.30
N ASN A 376 2.68 13.27 -16.28
CA ASN A 376 3.97 12.79 -15.78
C ASN A 376 4.36 11.46 -16.42
N ILE A 377 5.66 11.23 -16.51
CA ILE A 377 6.25 10.01 -17.07
C ILE A 377 6.89 9.21 -15.93
N LEU A 378 6.47 7.96 -15.78
CA LEU A 378 7.09 7.00 -14.86
C LEU A 378 8.03 6.08 -15.63
N VAL A 379 9.30 6.03 -15.24
CA VAL A 379 10.30 5.09 -15.78
C VAL A 379 10.57 4.02 -14.72
N LEU A 380 10.16 2.79 -15.01
CA LEU A 380 10.44 1.65 -14.13
C LEU A 380 11.85 1.10 -14.36
N CYS A 381 12.65 1.07 -13.30
CA CYS A 381 14.05 0.63 -13.31
C CYS A 381 14.24 -0.70 -12.56
N GLY A 382 15.18 -1.50 -12.99
CA GLY A 382 15.46 -2.81 -12.38
C GLY A 382 16.18 -2.78 -11.02
N GLY A 383 16.64 -1.60 -10.58
CA GLY A 383 17.35 -1.45 -9.31
C GLY A 383 17.70 -0.01 -8.97
N ARG A 384 18.12 0.23 -7.72
CA ARG A 384 18.41 1.56 -7.16
C ARG A 384 19.47 2.34 -7.95
N GLY A 385 20.62 1.73 -8.22
CA GLY A 385 21.67 2.39 -8.98
C GLY A 385 21.26 2.75 -10.41
N THR A 386 20.31 2.00 -10.99
CA THR A 386 19.76 2.29 -12.31
C THR A 386 18.85 3.51 -12.28
N THR A 387 18.09 3.75 -11.20
CA THR A 387 17.22 4.94 -11.08
C THR A 387 18.05 6.22 -11.15
N LEU A 388 19.11 6.31 -10.34
CA LEU A 388 19.99 7.48 -10.34
C LEU A 388 20.75 7.64 -11.66
N LYS A 389 21.32 6.53 -12.17
CA LYS A 389 22.06 6.55 -13.45
C LYS A 389 21.19 7.11 -14.58
N LEU A 390 19.99 6.54 -14.78
CA LEU A 390 19.11 6.96 -15.87
C LEU A 390 18.60 8.40 -15.69
N ALA A 391 18.26 8.79 -14.45
CA ALA A 391 17.84 10.16 -14.14
C ALA A 391 18.95 11.18 -14.48
N SER A 392 20.20 10.93 -14.09
CA SER A 392 21.33 11.80 -14.36
C SER A 392 21.64 11.92 -15.87
N TYR A 393 21.61 10.82 -16.61
CA TYR A 393 21.80 10.87 -18.06
C TYR A 393 20.64 11.57 -18.78
N THR A 394 19.41 11.37 -18.33
CA THR A 394 18.23 12.06 -18.85
C THR A 394 18.34 13.57 -18.61
N MET A 395 18.67 13.99 -17.40
CA MET A 395 18.90 15.40 -17.10
C MET A 395 20.00 15.98 -18.00
N LYS A 396 21.17 15.34 -18.06
CA LYS A 396 22.27 15.79 -18.93
C LYS A 396 21.85 15.96 -20.38
N TYR A 397 21.08 15.02 -20.95
CA TYR A 397 20.66 15.05 -22.34
C TYR A 397 19.63 16.14 -22.65
N PHE A 398 18.65 16.36 -21.79
CA PHE A 398 17.51 17.24 -22.07
C PHE A 398 17.64 18.66 -21.50
N LYS A 399 18.49 18.89 -20.48
CA LYS A 399 18.72 20.22 -19.89
C LYS A 399 19.28 21.20 -20.93
N ASP A 400 20.32 20.80 -21.65
CA ASP A 400 20.97 21.63 -22.68
C ASP A 400 20.06 21.92 -23.90
N ARG A 401 18.99 21.15 -24.04
CA ARG A 401 17.97 21.32 -25.11
C ARG A 401 16.77 22.15 -24.69
N HIS A 402 16.78 22.67 -23.48
CA HIS A 402 15.66 23.42 -22.88
C HIS A 402 14.31 22.67 -22.96
N MET A 403 14.34 21.33 -22.90
CA MET A 403 13.15 20.48 -22.91
C MET A 403 12.64 20.13 -21.50
N LEU A 404 13.41 20.45 -20.48
CA LEU A 404 13.04 20.29 -19.08
C LEU A 404 12.63 21.63 -18.47
N PRO A 405 11.66 21.66 -17.55
CA PRO A 405 11.32 22.89 -16.84
C PRO A 405 12.48 23.32 -15.93
N ASP A 406 12.61 24.62 -15.71
CA ASP A 406 13.40 25.15 -14.61
C ASP A 406 12.50 25.36 -13.39
N MET A 407 12.69 24.55 -12.36
CA MET A 407 11.91 24.55 -11.13
C MET A 407 12.69 25.16 -9.96
N SER A 408 13.78 25.87 -10.24
CA SER A 408 14.67 26.39 -9.19
C SER A 408 14.01 27.38 -8.24
N ASP A 409 13.02 28.14 -8.70
CA ASP A 409 12.29 29.15 -7.91
C ASP A 409 10.94 28.66 -7.39
N ASP A 410 10.57 27.39 -7.62
CA ASP A 410 9.32 26.83 -7.12
C ASP A 410 9.39 26.55 -5.62
N GLU A 411 8.43 27.07 -4.85
CA GLU A 411 8.42 26.98 -3.38
C GLU A 411 8.38 25.55 -2.86
N ASP A 412 7.60 24.66 -3.51
CA ASP A 412 7.51 23.24 -3.13
C ASP A 412 8.84 22.52 -3.37
N ILE A 413 9.52 22.85 -4.47
CA ILE A 413 10.86 22.31 -4.79
C ILE A 413 11.91 22.83 -3.80
N GLN A 414 11.89 24.11 -3.42
CA GLN A 414 12.80 24.65 -2.43
C GLN A 414 12.59 24.00 -1.06
N ARG A 415 11.34 23.81 -0.62
CA ARG A 415 11.00 23.05 0.59
C ARG A 415 11.57 21.62 0.55
N ALA A 416 11.41 20.94 -0.58
CA ALA A 416 11.95 19.59 -0.76
C ALA A 416 13.48 19.58 -0.69
N ILE A 417 14.15 20.58 -1.26
CA ILE A 417 15.62 20.72 -1.21
C ILE A 417 16.10 20.91 0.23
N GLU A 418 15.42 21.71 1.07
CA GLU A 418 15.76 21.85 2.49
C GLU A 418 15.68 20.50 3.22
N ILE A 419 14.63 19.72 2.96
CA ILE A 419 14.44 18.39 3.56
C ILE A 419 15.54 17.42 3.11
N ILE A 420 15.91 17.42 1.83
CA ILE A 420 16.97 16.57 1.30
C ILE A 420 18.32 16.93 1.93
N LYS A 421 18.65 18.22 2.01
CA LYS A 421 19.87 18.71 2.67
C LYS A 421 19.96 18.27 4.13
N LEU A 422 18.84 18.28 4.85
CA LEU A 422 18.76 17.83 6.22
C LEU A 422 19.14 16.35 6.35
N GLU A 423 18.56 15.50 5.49
CA GLU A 423 18.63 14.05 5.57
C GLU A 423 19.93 13.48 4.97
N THR A 424 20.35 13.98 3.81
CA THR A 424 21.45 13.40 3.02
C THR A 424 22.64 14.35 2.84
N GLY A 425 22.45 15.64 2.86
CA GLY A 425 23.48 16.68 2.71
C GLY A 425 23.32 17.53 1.46
N GLU A 426 24.17 18.55 1.32
CA GLU A 426 24.08 19.56 0.25
C GLU A 426 24.50 19.05 -1.13
N GLU A 427 25.28 17.97 -1.20
CA GLU A 427 25.82 17.41 -2.44
C GLU A 427 24.94 16.27 -3.00
N ASP A 428 23.71 16.08 -2.50
CA ASP A 428 22.82 15.03 -3.00
C ASP A 428 22.39 15.31 -4.44
N SER A 429 22.60 14.34 -5.31
CA SER A 429 22.26 14.43 -6.74
C SER A 429 20.78 14.69 -7.00
N LEU A 430 19.89 14.33 -6.07
CA LEU A 430 18.44 14.56 -6.17
C LEU A 430 18.10 16.06 -6.21
N ILE A 431 18.90 16.92 -5.58
CA ILE A 431 18.71 18.37 -5.57
C ILE A 431 18.74 18.95 -7.00
N GLU A 432 19.78 18.62 -7.76
CA GLU A 432 19.90 19.11 -9.15
C GLU A 432 18.85 18.49 -10.09
N LEU A 433 18.46 17.24 -9.84
CA LEU A 433 17.39 16.58 -10.59
C LEU A 433 16.05 17.29 -10.38
N LEU A 434 15.70 17.63 -9.14
CA LEU A 434 14.44 18.32 -8.81
C LEU A 434 14.33 19.69 -9.45
N LYS A 435 15.41 20.47 -9.47
CA LYS A 435 15.47 21.76 -10.19
C LYS A 435 15.14 21.64 -11.69
N SER A 436 15.34 20.44 -12.26
CA SER A 436 15.03 20.13 -13.65
C SER A 436 13.73 19.37 -13.85
N GLY A 437 12.85 19.32 -12.83
CA GLY A 437 11.59 18.59 -12.88
C GLY A 437 11.75 17.07 -13.01
N ILE A 438 12.88 16.52 -12.55
CA ILE A 438 13.16 15.08 -12.53
C ILE A 438 13.33 14.62 -11.08
N CYS A 439 12.85 13.43 -10.76
CA CYS A 439 13.17 12.78 -9.50
C CYS A 439 13.42 11.29 -9.66
N TYR A 440 13.96 10.67 -8.61
CA TYR A 440 13.94 9.23 -8.48
C TYR A 440 13.32 8.81 -7.16
N HIS A 441 12.70 7.62 -7.15
CA HIS A 441 12.10 7.02 -5.97
C HIS A 441 12.50 5.56 -5.84
N ASN A 442 13.15 5.23 -4.73
CA ASN A 442 13.58 3.87 -4.43
C ASN A 442 13.74 3.65 -2.91
N SER A 443 13.99 2.42 -2.50
CA SER A 443 14.13 2.05 -1.08
C SER A 443 15.34 2.67 -0.36
N GLY A 444 16.24 3.32 -1.06
CA GLY A 444 17.43 3.99 -0.47
C GLY A 444 17.18 5.43 -0.01
N LEU A 445 16.03 6.01 -0.31
CA LEU A 445 15.63 7.31 0.21
C LEU A 445 15.10 7.16 1.65
N SER A 446 15.29 8.19 2.49
CA SER A 446 14.67 8.22 3.81
C SER A 446 13.14 8.27 3.72
N GLY A 447 12.43 7.96 4.80
CA GLY A 447 10.96 8.02 4.81
C GLY A 447 10.45 9.43 4.48
N LEU A 448 11.06 10.44 5.10
CA LEU A 448 10.67 11.84 4.90
C LEU A 448 10.91 12.32 3.46
N VAL A 449 12.09 11.99 2.88
CA VAL A 449 12.37 12.34 1.46
C VAL A 449 11.41 11.63 0.52
N LYS A 450 11.01 10.38 0.78
CA LYS A 450 9.99 9.68 -0.03
C LYS A 450 8.65 10.40 0.01
N GLU A 451 8.13 10.70 1.21
CA GLU A 451 6.88 11.44 1.41
C GLU A 451 6.90 12.76 0.64
N THR A 452 8.00 13.51 0.75
CA THR A 452 8.19 14.78 0.03
C THR A 452 8.17 14.60 -1.49
N ILE A 453 8.90 13.60 -2.03
CA ILE A 453 8.87 13.30 -3.48
C ILE A 453 7.46 12.90 -3.94
N GLU A 454 6.77 12.11 -3.15
CA GLU A 454 5.41 11.67 -3.45
C GLU A 454 4.42 12.82 -3.47
N GLU A 455 4.58 13.80 -2.58
CA GLU A 455 3.82 15.04 -2.57
C GLU A 455 4.08 15.88 -3.83
N LEU A 456 5.35 16.08 -4.20
CA LEU A 456 5.72 16.78 -5.43
C LEU A 456 5.13 16.13 -6.69
N VAL A 457 5.11 14.80 -6.74
CA VAL A 457 4.51 14.05 -7.85
C VAL A 457 3.00 14.25 -7.89
N ARG A 458 2.32 14.17 -6.75
CA ARG A 458 0.86 14.42 -6.64
C ARG A 458 0.49 15.82 -7.10
N ASN A 459 1.30 16.80 -6.75
CA ASN A 459 1.11 18.22 -7.10
C ASN A 459 1.57 18.57 -8.53
N ASN A 460 1.98 17.55 -9.35
CA ASN A 460 2.50 17.74 -10.71
C ASN A 460 3.74 18.67 -10.80
N LYS A 461 4.57 18.72 -9.76
CA LYS A 461 5.82 19.50 -9.73
C LYS A 461 7.00 18.77 -10.39
N VAL A 462 6.82 17.49 -10.72
CA VAL A 462 7.84 16.64 -11.33
C VAL A 462 7.32 16.07 -12.64
N LYS A 463 8.14 16.17 -13.70
CA LYS A 463 7.79 15.70 -15.05
C LYS A 463 8.17 14.24 -15.29
N ILE A 464 9.35 13.81 -14.81
CA ILE A 464 9.88 12.46 -15.03
C ILE A 464 10.28 11.85 -13.69
N ILE A 465 9.75 10.64 -13.43
CA ILE A 465 9.97 9.90 -12.20
C ILE A 465 10.67 8.59 -12.53
N PHE A 466 11.86 8.37 -11.99
CA PHE A 466 12.58 7.10 -12.09
C PHE A 466 12.34 6.27 -10.84
N ALA A 467 11.67 5.13 -10.96
CA ALA A 467 11.32 4.35 -9.77
C ALA A 467 11.63 2.87 -9.90
N THR A 468 11.80 2.24 -8.74
CA THR A 468 11.77 0.78 -8.61
C THR A 468 10.34 0.31 -8.34
N THR A 469 10.10 -1.00 -8.34
CA THR A 469 8.77 -1.59 -8.10
C THR A 469 8.12 -1.17 -6.78
N THR A 470 8.88 -0.63 -5.84
CA THR A 470 8.37 -0.16 -4.54
C THR A 470 7.41 1.03 -4.66
N LEU A 471 7.63 1.95 -5.62
CA LEU A 471 6.70 3.05 -5.90
C LEU A 471 5.43 2.57 -6.61
N ALA A 472 5.57 1.49 -7.37
CA ALA A 472 4.50 0.99 -8.21
C ALA A 472 3.39 0.28 -7.43
N GLN A 473 3.60 -0.03 -6.15
CA GLN A 473 2.63 -0.71 -5.30
C GLN A 473 1.89 0.30 -4.42
N GLY A 474 0.65 0.59 -4.76
CA GLY A 474 -0.31 1.18 -3.85
C GLY A 474 -0.56 2.69 -3.92
N MET A 475 0.25 3.50 -4.60
CA MET A 475 0.03 4.96 -4.61
C MET A 475 -0.65 5.46 -5.88
N ASN A 476 -1.59 6.39 -5.74
CA ASN A 476 -2.34 6.96 -6.86
C ASN A 476 -1.65 8.24 -7.37
N PHE A 477 -0.73 8.08 -8.34
CA PHE A 477 -0.05 9.20 -8.97
C PHE A 477 -0.66 9.61 -10.33
N PRO A 478 -0.59 10.89 -10.68
CA PRO A 478 -1.07 11.40 -11.96
C PRO A 478 -0.09 11.08 -13.10
N ILE A 479 -0.01 9.82 -13.51
CA ILE A 479 0.91 9.34 -14.55
C ILE A 479 0.17 9.17 -15.87
N ASN A 480 0.70 9.74 -16.93
CA ASN A 480 0.20 9.56 -18.31
C ASN A 480 0.94 8.41 -19.02
N THR A 481 2.25 8.35 -18.88
CA THR A 481 3.10 7.40 -19.60
C THR A 481 3.94 6.57 -18.64
N VAL A 482 3.94 5.24 -18.82
CA VAL A 482 4.79 4.30 -18.09
C VAL A 482 5.78 3.67 -19.06
N ILE A 483 7.08 3.83 -18.78
CA ILE A 483 8.17 3.26 -19.58
C ILE A 483 8.88 2.20 -18.73
N PHE A 484 8.95 0.97 -19.23
CA PHE A 484 9.72 -0.11 -18.61
C PHE A 484 11.14 -0.14 -19.22
N ASP A 485 12.12 0.31 -18.45
CA ASP A 485 13.55 0.12 -18.78
C ASP A 485 13.92 -1.37 -18.73
N THR A 486 13.23 -2.14 -17.91
CA THR A 486 13.37 -3.60 -17.82
C THR A 486 12.12 -4.23 -17.23
N VAL A 487 11.89 -5.48 -17.55
CA VAL A 487 10.89 -6.32 -16.87
C VAL A 487 11.55 -7.34 -15.92
N LYS A 488 12.89 -7.30 -15.79
CA LYS A 488 13.65 -8.13 -14.86
C LYS A 488 14.07 -7.33 -13.63
N ILE A 489 13.58 -7.73 -12.47
CA ILE A 489 13.90 -7.11 -11.19
C ILE A 489 15.03 -7.88 -10.51
N ARG A 490 16.03 -7.16 -10.04
CA ARG A 490 17.19 -7.77 -9.35
C ARG A 490 16.72 -8.61 -8.16
N LYS A 491 17.24 -9.81 -8.01
CA LYS A 491 16.89 -10.81 -6.98
C LYS A 491 15.49 -11.44 -7.11
N LYS A 492 14.54 -10.86 -7.87
CA LYS A 492 13.16 -11.34 -7.97
C LYS A 492 12.85 -12.06 -9.30
N GLY A 493 13.66 -11.81 -10.32
CA GLY A 493 13.44 -12.36 -11.66
C GLY A 493 12.55 -11.50 -12.52
N GLU A 494 11.82 -12.09 -13.45
CA GLU A 494 10.91 -11.39 -14.36
C GLU A 494 9.60 -11.06 -13.65
N LEU A 495 9.05 -9.85 -13.92
CA LEU A 495 7.74 -9.44 -13.42
C LEU A 495 6.66 -10.45 -13.80
N SER A 496 5.83 -10.81 -12.84
CA SER A 496 4.60 -11.53 -13.10
C SER A 496 3.61 -10.65 -13.89
N ASN A 497 2.60 -11.28 -14.50
CA ASN A 497 1.58 -10.54 -15.24
C ASN A 497 0.83 -9.53 -14.32
N ALA A 498 0.50 -9.96 -13.10
CA ALA A 498 -0.15 -9.10 -12.11
C ALA A 498 0.72 -7.89 -11.71
N GLU A 499 2.02 -8.12 -11.44
CA GLU A 499 2.96 -7.04 -11.12
C GLU A 499 3.13 -6.07 -12.28
N PHE A 500 3.24 -6.57 -13.50
CA PHE A 500 3.32 -5.73 -14.70
C PHE A 500 2.10 -4.82 -14.82
N TRP A 501 0.88 -5.38 -14.73
CA TRP A 501 -0.35 -4.62 -14.87
C TRP A 501 -0.67 -3.73 -13.68
N ASN A 502 -0.20 -4.06 -12.48
CA ASN A 502 -0.31 -3.17 -11.31
C ASN A 502 0.48 -1.87 -11.52
N ILE A 503 1.61 -1.95 -12.23
CA ILE A 503 2.42 -0.79 -12.59
C ILE A 503 1.85 -0.10 -13.85
N ALA A 504 1.66 -0.87 -14.91
CA ALA A 504 1.18 -0.42 -16.21
C ALA A 504 -0.22 0.20 -16.15
N GLY A 505 -1.09 -0.35 -15.29
CA GLY A 505 -2.46 0.14 -15.09
C GLY A 505 -2.56 1.57 -14.55
N ARG A 506 -1.45 2.17 -14.14
CA ARG A 506 -1.38 3.57 -13.72
C ARG A 506 -1.26 4.56 -14.89
N ALA A 507 -0.99 4.06 -16.10
CA ALA A 507 -0.92 4.89 -17.29
C ALA A 507 -2.30 5.43 -17.67
N GLY A 508 -2.41 6.76 -17.76
CA GLY A 508 -3.65 7.47 -18.05
C GLY A 508 -4.50 7.79 -16.81
N ARG A 509 -4.74 9.07 -16.59
CA ARG A 509 -5.50 9.58 -15.45
C ARG A 509 -6.99 9.58 -15.75
N ALA A 510 -7.78 8.99 -14.87
CA ALA A 510 -9.24 9.06 -14.97
C ALA A 510 -9.71 10.53 -15.05
N TYR A 511 -10.66 10.82 -15.91
CA TYR A 511 -11.26 12.14 -16.19
C TYR A 511 -10.31 13.22 -16.77
N LYS A 512 -8.99 13.00 -16.79
CA LYS A 512 -8.02 13.98 -17.30
C LYS A 512 -7.42 13.55 -18.65
N ASP A 513 -7.01 12.29 -18.75
CA ASP A 513 -6.35 11.77 -19.95
C ASP A 513 -7.31 10.90 -20.75
N LYS A 514 -7.32 11.10 -22.07
CA LYS A 514 -8.05 10.21 -23.00
C LYS A 514 -7.30 8.91 -23.21
N GLU A 515 -5.98 8.95 -23.12
CA GLU A 515 -5.06 7.88 -23.49
C GLU A 515 -3.92 7.78 -22.48
N GLY A 516 -3.45 6.56 -22.24
CA GLY A 516 -2.28 6.24 -21.44
C GLY A 516 -1.32 5.36 -22.24
N TYR A 517 -0.03 5.58 -22.10
CA TYR A 517 0.99 4.88 -22.87
C TYR A 517 1.84 3.98 -21.98
N ILE A 518 2.04 2.73 -22.43
CA ILE A 518 2.81 1.70 -21.73
C ILE A 518 3.87 1.19 -22.70
N ILE A 519 5.14 1.49 -22.44
CA ILE A 519 6.21 1.29 -23.41
C ILE A 519 7.32 0.41 -22.81
N LEU A 520 7.64 -0.71 -23.45
CA LEU A 520 8.80 -1.52 -23.11
C LEU A 520 10.00 -1.02 -23.92
N SER A 521 10.99 -0.41 -23.24
CA SER A 521 12.17 0.18 -23.85
C SER A 521 13.46 -0.34 -23.24
N TYR A 522 13.81 -1.60 -23.53
CA TYR A 522 15.04 -2.22 -23.01
C TYR A 522 15.83 -2.97 -24.09
N SER A 523 17.11 -3.20 -23.77
CA SER A 523 18.04 -3.84 -24.70
C SER A 523 17.80 -5.35 -24.78
N ALA A 524 17.02 -5.76 -25.77
CA ALA A 524 16.80 -7.13 -26.18
C ALA A 524 16.68 -7.24 -27.68
N THR A 525 16.67 -8.43 -28.24
CA THR A 525 16.35 -8.62 -29.65
C THR A 525 14.92 -8.19 -29.95
N GLN A 526 14.64 -7.69 -31.15
CA GLN A 526 13.27 -7.32 -31.53
C GLN A 526 12.27 -8.46 -31.30
N LYS A 527 12.67 -9.70 -31.61
CA LYS A 527 11.83 -10.89 -31.42
C LYS A 527 11.47 -11.11 -29.95
N GLU A 528 12.47 -10.99 -29.05
CA GLU A 528 12.26 -11.15 -27.61
C GLU A 528 11.38 -10.03 -27.05
N THR A 529 11.61 -8.78 -27.45
CA THR A 529 10.80 -7.65 -26.97
C THR A 529 9.36 -7.78 -27.41
N LYS A 530 9.11 -8.10 -28.69
CA LYS A 530 7.75 -8.36 -29.22
C LYS A 530 7.07 -9.52 -28.49
N ALA A 531 7.78 -10.63 -28.25
CA ALA A 531 7.24 -11.79 -27.53
C ALA A 531 6.86 -11.44 -26.08
N LYS A 532 7.66 -10.58 -25.41
CA LYS A 532 7.37 -10.11 -24.05
C LYS A 532 6.10 -9.26 -23.99
N VAL A 533 5.95 -8.29 -24.89
CA VAL A 533 4.73 -7.47 -24.95
C VAL A 533 3.51 -8.34 -25.16
N LYS A 534 3.54 -9.23 -26.15
CA LYS A 534 2.43 -10.15 -26.41
C LYS A 534 2.12 -11.02 -25.19
N LYS A 535 3.14 -11.56 -24.52
CA LYS A 535 2.96 -12.32 -23.28
C LYS A 535 2.17 -11.56 -22.22
N TYR A 536 2.47 -10.25 -21.99
CA TYR A 536 1.76 -9.45 -21.00
C TYR A 536 0.35 -9.04 -21.45
N ILE A 537 0.13 -8.87 -22.76
CA ILE A 537 -1.19 -8.54 -23.30
C ILE A 537 -2.12 -9.76 -23.34
N GLU A 538 -1.59 -10.92 -23.75
CA GLU A 538 -2.36 -12.16 -24.01
C GLU A 538 -2.46 -13.06 -22.79
N ALA A 539 -1.63 -12.85 -21.75
CA ALA A 539 -1.65 -13.70 -20.59
C ALA A 539 -2.98 -13.54 -19.82
N ASP A 540 -3.64 -14.66 -19.62
CA ASP A 540 -4.80 -14.76 -18.75
C ASP A 540 -4.44 -14.28 -17.32
N LEU A 541 -5.42 -13.73 -16.63
CA LEU A 541 -5.28 -13.43 -15.21
C LEU A 541 -4.98 -14.74 -14.47
N LYS A 542 -3.92 -14.73 -13.66
CA LYS A 542 -3.59 -15.91 -12.88
C LYS A 542 -4.56 -16.06 -11.73
N GLU A 543 -4.88 -17.31 -11.43
CA GLU A 543 -5.56 -17.65 -10.20
C GLU A 543 -4.70 -17.24 -8.99
N VAL A 544 -5.33 -16.70 -7.99
CA VAL A 544 -4.74 -16.54 -6.66
C VAL A 544 -4.79 -17.92 -6.01
N ILE A 545 -3.63 -18.51 -5.78
CA ILE A 545 -3.50 -19.83 -5.18
C ILE A 545 -2.77 -19.67 -3.84
N SER A 546 -3.21 -20.38 -2.81
CA SER A 546 -2.51 -20.41 -1.54
C SER A 546 -1.03 -20.76 -1.72
N SER A 547 -0.14 -19.96 -1.14
CA SER A 547 1.31 -20.21 -1.18
C SER A 547 1.68 -21.54 -0.49
N LEU A 548 0.82 -22.05 0.39
CA LEU A 548 0.97 -23.32 1.08
C LEU A 548 0.71 -24.55 0.16
N ASN A 549 -0.02 -24.36 -0.93
CA ASN A 549 -0.35 -25.49 -1.84
C ASN A 549 0.89 -26.19 -2.38
N THR A 550 1.97 -25.48 -2.64
CA THR A 550 3.23 -26.06 -3.16
C THR A 550 3.84 -27.11 -2.22
N TYR A 551 3.57 -27.00 -0.92
CA TYR A 551 4.09 -27.94 0.10
C TYR A 551 3.24 -29.21 0.20
N PHE A 552 1.95 -29.10 -0.05
CA PHE A 552 1.03 -30.24 0.11
C PHE A 552 0.74 -30.97 -1.22
N SER A 553 0.79 -30.30 -2.35
CA SER A 553 0.57 -30.90 -3.67
C SER A 553 1.78 -31.64 -4.23
N GLY A 554 3.01 -31.33 -3.82
CA GLY A 554 4.27 -31.94 -4.29
C GLY A 554 4.58 -33.33 -3.67
N SER A 555 5.69 -33.94 -4.08
CA SER A 555 6.21 -35.19 -3.51
C SER A 555 6.99 -35.01 -2.20
N ASN A 556 7.34 -33.78 -1.84
CA ASN A 556 8.18 -33.47 -0.69
C ASN A 556 7.48 -33.75 0.64
N VAL A 557 8.24 -34.31 1.59
CA VAL A 557 7.80 -34.45 2.99
C VAL A 557 8.10 -33.14 3.73
N ILE A 558 7.10 -32.57 4.38
CA ILE A 558 7.28 -31.37 5.20
C ILE A 558 7.97 -31.81 6.50
N SER A 559 9.14 -31.25 6.76
CA SER A 559 9.92 -31.55 7.97
C SER A 559 9.62 -30.51 9.06
N LEU A 560 9.56 -30.94 10.30
CA LEU A 560 9.52 -30.08 11.49
C LEU A 560 10.92 -29.74 12.00
N ASP A 561 11.99 -30.07 11.25
CA ASP A 561 13.38 -29.75 11.65
C ASP A 561 13.66 -28.24 11.40
N TYR A 562 14.13 -27.56 12.42
CA TYR A 562 14.57 -26.18 12.35
C TYR A 562 15.57 -25.91 11.21
N ASN A 563 16.52 -26.81 10.96
CA ASN A 563 17.51 -26.63 9.90
C ASN A 563 16.91 -26.59 8.50
N VAL A 564 15.76 -27.19 8.30
CA VAL A 564 14.96 -27.12 7.07
C VAL A 564 14.09 -25.87 7.09
N LEU A 565 13.39 -25.63 8.19
CA LEU A 565 12.41 -24.54 8.30
C LEU A 565 13.05 -23.14 8.33
N LYS A 566 14.33 -23.00 8.68
CA LYS A 566 15.06 -21.72 8.65
C LYS A 566 15.28 -21.15 7.25
N ASP A 567 15.09 -21.96 6.20
CA ASP A 567 15.16 -21.48 4.82
C ASP A 567 13.99 -20.51 4.55
N PRO A 568 14.25 -19.29 4.04
CA PRO A 568 13.20 -18.32 3.74
C PRO A 568 12.08 -18.85 2.84
N GLU A 569 12.36 -19.83 1.99
CA GLU A 569 11.35 -20.48 1.17
C GLU A 569 10.29 -21.21 2.00
N ASN A 570 10.61 -21.67 3.22
CA ASN A 570 9.69 -22.37 4.12
C ASN A 570 8.88 -21.42 5.05
N ALA A 571 8.98 -20.11 4.89
CA ALA A 571 8.20 -19.16 5.67
C ALA A 571 6.67 -19.43 5.70
N PRO A 572 6.01 -19.88 4.60
CA PRO A 572 4.61 -20.25 4.65
C PRO A 572 4.30 -21.38 5.63
N VAL A 573 5.19 -22.37 5.76
CA VAL A 573 5.03 -23.48 6.70
C VAL A 573 5.15 -22.99 8.15
N LEU A 574 6.11 -22.10 8.44
CA LEU A 574 6.26 -21.47 9.76
C LEU A 574 4.99 -20.71 10.15
N ASN A 575 4.41 -19.93 9.22
CA ASN A 575 3.15 -19.24 9.46
C ASN A 575 2.01 -20.21 9.77
N LEU A 576 1.94 -21.34 9.07
CA LEU A 576 0.94 -22.38 9.34
C LEU A 576 1.13 -23.02 10.73
N LEU A 577 2.38 -23.32 11.12
CA LEU A 577 2.69 -23.85 12.46
C LEU A 577 2.28 -22.87 13.56
N GLN A 578 2.62 -21.57 13.36
CA GLN A 578 2.22 -20.50 14.27
C GLN A 578 0.68 -20.40 14.39
N TYR A 579 -0.04 -20.48 13.28
CA TYR A 579 -1.51 -20.45 13.29
C TYR A 579 -2.11 -21.65 14.01
N ILE A 580 -1.58 -22.87 13.78
CA ILE A 580 -2.04 -24.06 14.49
C ILE A 580 -1.72 -23.92 15.99
N ASN A 581 -0.52 -23.45 16.36
CA ASN A 581 -0.14 -23.19 17.76
C ASN A 581 -1.11 -22.21 18.44
N HIS A 582 -1.49 -21.14 17.76
CA HIS A 582 -2.47 -20.18 18.26
C HIS A 582 -3.86 -20.80 18.52
N ILE A 583 -4.35 -21.64 17.58
CA ILE A 583 -5.61 -22.37 17.79
C ILE A 583 -5.52 -23.27 19.02
N LEU A 584 -4.40 -23.98 19.19
CA LEU A 584 -4.17 -24.87 20.32
C LEU A 584 -4.12 -24.13 21.64
N ASN A 585 -3.56 -22.93 21.66
CA ASN A 585 -3.52 -22.08 22.84
C ASN A 585 -4.92 -21.59 23.22
N ILE A 586 -5.61 -20.89 22.33
CA ILE A 586 -6.89 -20.23 22.65
C ILE A 586 -8.03 -21.23 22.87
N SER A 587 -8.13 -22.25 22.02
CA SER A 587 -9.30 -23.14 22.02
C SER A 587 -9.16 -24.32 22.98
N TYR A 588 -7.93 -24.70 23.32
CA TYR A 588 -7.68 -25.96 24.06
C TYR A 588 -6.75 -25.81 25.27
N ASP A 589 -6.13 -24.64 25.45
CA ASP A 589 -5.08 -24.49 26.49
C ASP A 589 -4.07 -25.67 26.45
N TYR A 590 -3.71 -26.09 25.23
CA TYR A 590 -2.85 -27.25 24.95
C TYR A 590 -3.29 -28.58 25.57
N ASN A 591 -4.54 -28.71 26.02
CA ASN A 591 -5.13 -29.97 26.49
C ASN A 591 -5.86 -30.68 25.35
N ILE A 592 -5.13 -31.45 24.54
CA ILE A 592 -5.61 -31.99 23.28
C ILE A 592 -5.84 -33.49 23.38
N ASP A 593 -7.08 -33.93 23.14
CA ASP A 593 -7.42 -35.34 23.00
C ASP A 593 -7.57 -35.79 21.53
N ALA A 594 -7.87 -37.06 21.30
CA ALA A 594 -8.03 -37.60 19.95
C ALA A 594 -9.24 -37.00 19.19
N LYS A 595 -10.27 -36.51 19.91
CA LYS A 595 -11.43 -35.86 19.29
C LYS A 595 -11.10 -34.43 18.87
N ASP A 596 -10.24 -33.77 19.61
CA ASP A 596 -9.81 -32.42 19.31
C ASP A 596 -8.94 -32.37 18.06
N VAL A 597 -8.14 -33.40 17.78
CA VAL A 597 -7.42 -33.53 16.50
C VAL A 597 -8.38 -33.46 15.32
N ALA A 598 -9.54 -34.09 15.40
CA ALA A 598 -10.55 -34.01 14.34
C ALA A 598 -11.15 -32.60 14.20
N LYS A 599 -11.37 -31.87 15.31
CA LYS A 599 -11.85 -30.49 15.28
C LYS A 599 -10.80 -29.53 14.69
N ILE A 600 -9.54 -29.67 15.09
CA ILE A 600 -8.43 -28.87 14.55
C ILE A 600 -8.31 -29.09 13.03
N ARG A 601 -8.43 -30.33 12.57
CA ARG A 601 -8.51 -30.62 11.15
C ARG A 601 -9.72 -29.95 10.49
N GLY A 602 -10.88 -29.92 11.16
CA GLY A 602 -12.08 -29.23 10.73
C GLY A 602 -11.85 -27.73 10.56
N ILE A 603 -11.14 -27.09 11.48
CA ILE A 603 -10.77 -25.66 11.39
C ILE A 603 -9.89 -25.41 10.17
N LEU A 604 -8.93 -26.28 9.89
CA LEU A 604 -8.07 -26.15 8.72
C LEU A 604 -8.80 -26.42 7.40
N THR A 605 -9.90 -27.20 7.41
CA THR A 605 -10.74 -27.37 6.20
C THR A 605 -11.47 -26.09 5.81
N ASP A 606 -11.59 -25.13 6.70
CA ASP A 606 -12.16 -23.82 6.45
C ASP A 606 -11.11 -22.78 5.98
N SER A 607 -9.84 -23.14 5.86
CA SER A 607 -8.79 -22.28 5.35
C SER A 607 -8.80 -22.19 3.81
N TYR A 608 -8.25 -21.11 3.27
CA TYR A 608 -8.08 -20.95 1.81
C TYR A 608 -7.15 -22.03 1.24
N LEU A 609 -6.15 -22.46 2.00
CA LEU A 609 -5.31 -23.60 1.66
C LEU A 609 -6.16 -24.82 1.26
N TYR A 610 -7.10 -25.20 2.11
CA TYR A 610 -7.94 -26.37 1.86
C TYR A 610 -8.87 -26.16 0.66
N HIS A 611 -9.52 -24.98 0.57
CA HIS A 611 -10.37 -24.62 -0.56
C HIS A 611 -9.63 -24.69 -1.90
N SER A 612 -8.41 -24.19 -1.95
CA SER A 612 -7.58 -24.21 -3.17
C SER A 612 -6.99 -25.59 -3.46
N LEU A 613 -6.78 -26.45 -2.44
CA LEU A 613 -6.32 -27.83 -2.64
C LEU A 613 -7.40 -28.72 -3.25
N ILE A 614 -8.66 -28.59 -2.84
CA ILE A 614 -9.76 -29.48 -3.30
C ILE A 614 -9.94 -29.41 -4.83
N LYS A 615 -9.63 -28.28 -5.44
CA LYS A 615 -9.80 -28.05 -6.88
C LYS A 615 -8.63 -28.57 -7.73
N GLN A 616 -7.53 -29.00 -7.11
CA GLN A 616 -6.36 -29.51 -7.84
C GLN A 616 -6.45 -31.02 -8.11
N GLU A 617 -5.87 -31.46 -9.23
CA GLU A 617 -5.67 -32.87 -9.48
C GLU A 617 -4.82 -33.48 -8.36
N GLY A 618 -5.25 -34.61 -7.81
CA GLY A 618 -4.55 -35.28 -6.70
C GLY A 618 -4.85 -34.72 -5.31
N TYR A 619 -5.93 -33.91 -5.14
CA TYR A 619 -6.29 -33.29 -3.88
C TYR A 619 -6.40 -34.26 -2.70
N ILE A 620 -6.83 -35.51 -2.91
CA ILE A 620 -6.91 -36.55 -1.86
C ILE A 620 -5.53 -36.83 -1.25
N ALA A 621 -4.50 -36.91 -2.07
CA ALA A 621 -3.12 -37.07 -1.58
C ALA A 621 -2.63 -35.84 -0.80
N ALA A 622 -2.91 -34.66 -1.30
CA ALA A 622 -2.57 -33.41 -0.63
C ALA A 622 -3.29 -33.25 0.72
N GLN A 623 -4.58 -33.58 0.77
CA GLN A 623 -5.37 -33.61 2.00
C GLN A 623 -4.83 -34.60 3.04
N ARG A 624 -4.43 -35.80 2.58
CA ARG A 624 -3.79 -36.79 3.48
C ARG A 624 -2.48 -36.29 4.04
N LYS A 625 -1.66 -35.59 3.24
CA LYS A 625 -0.41 -34.98 3.70
C LYS A 625 -0.67 -33.90 4.73
N LEU A 626 -1.61 -32.98 4.47
CA LEU A 626 -2.02 -31.94 5.43
C LEU A 626 -2.46 -32.56 6.76
N ASN A 627 -3.35 -33.54 6.71
CA ASN A 627 -3.82 -34.26 7.89
C ASN A 627 -2.69 -34.96 8.65
N THR A 628 -1.74 -35.55 7.93
CA THR A 628 -0.57 -36.20 8.54
C THR A 628 0.34 -35.18 9.20
N PHE A 629 0.60 -34.06 8.53
CA PHE A 629 1.39 -32.94 9.05
C PHE A 629 0.79 -32.38 10.34
N VAL A 630 -0.51 -32.08 10.33
CA VAL A 630 -1.22 -31.61 11.53
C VAL A 630 -1.11 -32.59 12.69
N THR A 631 -1.27 -33.90 12.41
CA THR A 631 -1.16 -34.93 13.44
C THR A 631 0.26 -35.02 14.00
N GLN A 632 1.27 -34.90 13.16
CA GLN A 632 2.66 -34.89 13.59
C GLN A 632 2.96 -33.64 14.44
N TYR A 633 2.43 -32.47 14.04
CA TYR A 633 2.62 -31.24 14.82
C TYR A 633 1.92 -31.31 16.16
N ILE A 634 0.69 -31.80 16.25
CA ILE A 634 -0.02 -31.98 17.53
C ILE A 634 0.76 -32.93 18.46
N ARG A 635 1.36 -33.99 17.92
CA ARG A 635 2.23 -34.89 18.73
C ARG A 635 3.44 -34.15 19.25
N HIS A 636 4.09 -33.34 18.39
CA HIS A 636 5.21 -32.50 18.77
C HIS A 636 4.82 -31.53 19.91
N VAL A 637 3.65 -30.89 19.82
CA VAL A 637 3.13 -29.98 20.88
C VAL A 637 2.95 -30.73 22.21
N ASN A 638 2.37 -31.92 22.20
CA ASN A 638 2.17 -32.74 23.39
C ASN A 638 3.46 -33.23 24.06
N GLU A 639 4.56 -33.29 23.30
CA GLU A 639 5.89 -33.68 23.80
C GLU A 639 6.70 -32.51 24.38
N ASN A 640 6.26 -31.25 24.14
CA ASN A 640 6.93 -30.03 24.55
C ASN A 640 6.26 -29.36 25.78
N LYS A 641 6.96 -28.39 26.39
CA LYS A 641 6.45 -27.66 27.52
C LYS A 641 5.38 -26.63 27.11
N LYS A 642 4.24 -26.66 27.78
CA LYS A 642 3.13 -25.73 27.50
C LYS A 642 3.55 -24.26 27.61
N GLU A 643 4.39 -23.93 28.61
CA GLU A 643 4.88 -22.54 28.79
C GLU A 643 5.69 -22.06 27.59
N ASP A 644 6.50 -22.94 26.98
CA ASP A 644 7.31 -22.59 25.81
C ASP A 644 6.43 -22.42 24.56
N MET A 645 5.39 -23.24 24.41
CA MET A 645 4.41 -23.14 23.35
C MET A 645 3.60 -21.85 23.46
N ALA A 646 3.09 -21.52 24.65
CA ALA A 646 2.35 -20.30 24.91
C ALA A 646 3.22 -19.05 24.71
N LYS A 647 4.50 -19.10 25.12
CA LYS A 647 5.41 -17.98 24.93
C LYS A 647 5.77 -17.76 23.46
N ALA A 648 5.90 -18.84 22.68
CA ALA A 648 6.08 -18.75 21.23
C ALA A 648 4.88 -18.07 20.56
N ASP A 649 3.66 -18.46 20.94
CA ASP A 649 2.42 -17.84 20.46
C ASP A 649 2.35 -16.36 20.85
N GLU A 650 2.60 -16.00 22.12
CA GLU A 650 2.65 -14.62 22.58
C GLU A 650 3.62 -13.76 21.77
N LEU A 651 4.82 -14.29 21.45
CA LEU A 651 5.85 -13.60 20.70
C LEU A 651 5.65 -13.63 19.18
N GLY A 652 4.64 -14.34 18.68
CA GLY A 652 4.30 -14.40 17.26
C GLY A 652 5.30 -15.15 16.40
N ILE A 653 6.00 -16.14 16.94
CA ILE A 653 6.91 -17.03 16.21
C ILE A 653 6.49 -18.50 16.38
N SER A 654 6.98 -19.37 15.50
CA SER A 654 6.77 -20.80 15.68
C SER A 654 7.48 -21.32 16.95
N ASP A 655 6.90 -22.31 17.59
CA ASP A 655 7.48 -22.96 18.77
C ASP A 655 8.84 -23.58 18.45
N ILE A 656 9.03 -24.07 17.23
CA ILE A 656 10.30 -24.62 16.74
C ILE A 656 11.39 -23.54 16.72
N SER A 657 11.06 -22.35 16.20
CA SER A 657 11.96 -21.19 16.22
C SER A 657 12.24 -20.71 17.64
N TYR A 658 11.20 -20.63 18.48
CA TYR A 658 11.35 -20.22 19.87
C TYR A 658 12.26 -21.14 20.68
N THR A 659 12.04 -22.44 20.61
CA THR A 659 12.85 -23.45 21.33
C THR A 659 14.33 -23.36 20.92
N LYS A 660 14.58 -23.19 19.62
CA LYS A 660 15.95 -23.05 19.10
C LYS A 660 16.62 -21.78 19.57
N VAL A 661 15.94 -20.65 19.46
CA VAL A 661 16.45 -19.33 19.85
C VAL A 661 16.68 -19.27 21.36
N LYS A 662 15.77 -19.80 22.18
CA LYS A 662 15.94 -19.93 23.62
C LYS A 662 17.21 -20.69 23.97
N SER A 663 17.49 -21.77 23.26
CA SER A 663 18.74 -22.53 23.45
C SER A 663 19.99 -21.70 23.09
N ILE A 664 19.97 -20.95 21.99
CA ILE A 664 21.08 -20.11 21.55
C ILE A 664 21.34 -18.97 22.53
N ILE A 665 20.30 -18.25 22.97
CA ILE A 665 20.41 -17.15 23.93
C ILE A 665 20.90 -17.68 25.29
N GLY A 666 20.36 -18.81 25.75
CA GLY A 666 20.79 -19.43 26.99
C GLY A 666 22.28 -19.82 26.97
N ALA A 667 22.76 -20.40 25.87
CA ALA A 667 24.19 -20.71 25.70
C ALA A 667 25.06 -19.45 25.66
N PHE A 668 24.59 -18.39 24.99
CA PHE A 668 25.28 -17.10 24.92
C PHE A 668 25.44 -16.46 26.29
N ILE A 669 24.35 -16.36 27.06
CA ILE A 669 24.36 -15.79 28.41
C ILE A 669 25.25 -16.62 29.35
N LYS A 670 25.19 -17.95 29.27
CA LYS A 670 26.01 -18.85 30.09
C LYS A 670 27.50 -18.61 29.82
N ASN A 671 27.91 -18.53 28.54
CA ASN A 671 29.28 -18.28 28.14
C ASN A 671 29.79 -16.92 28.69
N LEU A 672 28.99 -15.88 28.66
CA LEU A 672 29.34 -14.57 29.23
C LEU A 672 29.55 -14.64 30.72
N LYS A 673 28.62 -15.26 31.47
CA LYS A 673 28.72 -15.40 32.92
C LYS A 673 29.94 -16.22 33.34
N GLU A 674 30.28 -17.25 32.59
CA GLU A 674 31.49 -18.05 32.81
C GLU A 674 32.79 -17.22 32.64
N LYS A 675 32.75 -16.16 31.81
CA LYS A 675 33.87 -15.20 31.64
C LYS A 675 33.80 -14.04 32.62
N GLY A 676 32.86 -14.01 33.56
CA GLY A 676 32.66 -12.90 34.49
C GLY A 676 31.99 -11.68 33.87
N ASP A 677 31.41 -11.81 32.69
CA ASP A 677 30.75 -10.75 31.96
C ASP A 677 29.21 -10.87 32.12
N ASN A 678 28.56 -9.81 32.56
CA ASN A 678 27.12 -9.75 32.77
C ASN A 678 26.42 -8.82 31.77
N GLU A 679 27.15 -8.33 30.75
CA GLU A 679 26.59 -7.40 29.73
C GLU A 679 25.84 -8.17 28.63
N TYR A 680 24.64 -8.65 28.92
CA TYR A 680 23.76 -9.38 27.98
C TYR A 680 22.39 -8.75 27.80
N LYS A 681 22.02 -7.73 28.57
CA LYS A 681 20.74 -7.04 28.46
C LYS A 681 20.78 -6.02 27.35
N ALA A 682 19.91 -6.16 26.34
CA ALA A 682 19.87 -5.29 25.18
C ALA A 682 19.53 -3.84 25.55
N SER A 683 18.62 -3.63 26.52
CA SER A 683 18.25 -2.31 27.02
C SER A 683 19.42 -1.57 27.65
N GLU A 684 20.23 -2.26 28.46
CA GLU A 684 21.41 -1.69 29.10
C GLU A 684 22.50 -1.32 28.06
N ILE A 685 22.73 -2.21 27.09
CA ILE A 685 23.72 -2.00 26.03
C ILE A 685 23.34 -0.79 25.15
N LEU A 686 22.11 -0.71 24.71
CA LEU A 686 21.64 0.37 23.83
C LEU A 686 21.57 1.73 24.52
N LEU A 687 21.09 1.76 25.76
CA LEU A 687 20.80 3.03 26.45
C LEU A 687 21.93 3.52 27.37
N ARG A 688 22.82 2.64 27.86
CA ARG A 688 23.85 2.99 28.83
C ARG A 688 25.28 2.72 28.35
N THR A 689 25.65 1.46 28.11
CA THR A 689 27.07 1.11 27.88
C THR A 689 27.50 1.40 26.45
N LYS A 690 26.60 1.42 25.50
CA LYS A 690 26.81 1.67 24.07
C LYS A 690 27.90 0.76 23.47
N ASN A 691 27.94 -0.51 23.90
CA ASN A 691 28.91 -1.51 23.45
C ASN A 691 28.47 -2.08 22.10
N VAL A 692 29.02 -1.55 21.01
CA VAL A 692 28.71 -1.94 19.63
C VAL A 692 28.99 -3.42 19.36
N SER A 693 30.13 -3.95 19.82
CA SER A 693 30.49 -5.35 19.57
C SER A 693 29.49 -6.31 20.24
N ARG A 694 29.06 -6.00 21.47
CA ARG A 694 28.06 -6.78 22.16
C ARG A 694 26.70 -6.72 21.50
N LEU A 695 26.30 -5.53 21.06
CA LEU A 695 25.06 -5.36 20.30
C LEU A 695 25.09 -6.14 18.97
N ALA A 696 26.23 -6.16 18.28
CA ALA A 696 26.40 -6.93 17.06
C ALA A 696 26.25 -8.45 17.28
N GLU A 697 26.72 -8.98 18.43
CA GLU A 697 26.49 -10.38 18.81
C GLU A 697 25.00 -10.67 19.00
N ILE A 698 24.25 -9.77 19.70
CA ILE A 698 22.80 -9.89 19.90
C ILE A 698 22.07 -9.84 18.55
N ILE A 699 22.40 -8.90 17.68
CA ILE A 699 21.82 -8.79 16.34
C ILE A 699 22.06 -10.08 15.53
N SER A 700 23.26 -10.65 15.65
CA SER A 700 23.60 -11.92 14.98
C SER A 700 22.78 -13.10 15.52
N ILE A 701 22.34 -13.07 16.77
CA ILE A 701 21.43 -14.07 17.35
C ILE A 701 20.01 -13.85 16.82
N ILE A 702 19.52 -12.60 16.84
CA ILE A 702 18.19 -12.23 16.34
C ILE A 702 18.05 -12.65 14.87
N ALA A 703 19.06 -12.45 14.05
CA ALA A 703 19.04 -12.82 12.64
C ALA A 703 18.95 -14.34 12.36
N LYS A 704 19.11 -15.19 13.40
CA LYS A 704 18.90 -16.63 13.29
C LYS A 704 17.42 -17.03 13.46
N ILE A 705 16.56 -16.09 13.81
CA ILE A 705 15.10 -16.33 13.89
C ILE A 705 14.54 -16.31 12.46
N PRO A 706 14.00 -17.41 11.94
CA PRO A 706 13.58 -17.49 10.54
C PRO A 706 12.48 -16.48 10.16
N GLU A 707 11.60 -16.17 11.09
CA GLU A 707 10.51 -15.20 10.93
C GLU A 707 11.05 -13.76 10.86
N ILE A 708 12.21 -13.50 11.45
CA ILE A 708 12.90 -12.19 11.46
C ILE A 708 13.77 -12.06 10.22
N LYS A 709 13.26 -11.42 9.20
CA LYS A 709 13.93 -11.27 7.90
C LYS A 709 15.00 -10.16 7.92
N ILE A 710 16.02 -10.29 8.76
CA ILE A 710 17.18 -9.38 8.74
C ILE A 710 18.18 -9.89 7.72
N GLU A 711 18.28 -9.20 6.59
CA GLU A 711 19.28 -9.52 5.55
C GLU A 711 20.68 -9.17 6.05
N MET A 712 21.51 -10.17 6.24
CA MET A 712 22.95 -10.01 6.55
C MET A 712 23.79 -10.82 5.56
N LEU A 713 25.00 -10.33 5.25
CA LEU A 713 26.04 -11.07 4.53
C LEU A 713 25.93 -11.26 3.01
N GLY A 714 25.14 -10.43 2.26
CA GLY A 714 25.26 -10.34 0.80
C GLY A 714 26.30 -9.30 0.34
N LYS A 715 26.86 -9.43 -0.89
CA LYS A 715 27.55 -8.29 -1.55
C LYS A 715 26.55 -7.12 -1.66
N GLY A 716 26.70 -6.10 -0.81
CA GLY A 716 25.83 -4.92 -0.74
C GLY A 716 24.90 -4.86 0.48
N ASP A 717 25.01 -5.78 1.45
CA ASP A 717 24.28 -5.74 2.72
C ASP A 717 25.19 -5.26 3.89
N LEU A 718 24.58 -4.75 4.99
CA LEU A 718 25.30 -4.40 6.21
C LEU A 718 25.64 -5.67 7.00
N ASP A 719 26.81 -5.71 7.62
CA ASP A 719 27.15 -6.72 8.62
C ASP A 719 26.55 -6.36 9.99
N SER A 720 26.61 -7.28 10.94
CA SER A 720 26.02 -7.08 12.27
C SER A 720 26.60 -5.89 13.03
N GLU A 721 27.89 -5.58 12.82
CA GLU A 721 28.56 -4.45 13.45
C GLU A 721 28.07 -3.12 12.86
N SER A 722 27.97 -3.02 11.53
CA SER A 722 27.38 -1.85 10.84
C SER A 722 25.91 -1.65 11.23
N ILE A 723 25.12 -2.72 11.37
CA ILE A 723 23.75 -2.66 11.85
C ILE A 723 23.70 -2.17 13.31
N ALA A 724 24.65 -2.61 14.17
CA ALA A 724 24.74 -2.14 15.55
C ALA A 724 25.06 -0.64 15.62
N TYR A 725 26.02 -0.15 14.81
CA TYR A 725 26.29 1.30 14.68
C TYR A 725 25.05 2.07 14.21
N LEU A 726 24.36 1.54 13.19
CA LEU A 726 23.16 2.17 12.66
C LEU A 726 22.05 2.26 13.73
N LEU A 727 21.78 1.15 14.42
CA LEU A 727 20.75 1.09 15.45
C LEU A 727 21.05 2.02 16.63
N MET A 728 22.30 2.01 17.09
CA MET A 728 22.74 2.85 18.22
C MET A 728 22.68 4.35 17.89
N GLY A 729 23.19 4.76 16.75
CA GLY A 729 23.10 6.15 16.29
C GLY A 729 21.66 6.56 16.05
N TRP A 730 20.83 5.66 15.48
CA TRP A 730 19.43 5.90 15.23
C TRP A 730 18.65 6.21 16.50
N ILE A 731 18.77 5.41 17.56
CA ILE A 731 18.09 5.62 18.86
C ILE A 731 18.61 6.89 19.56
N ASN A 732 19.89 7.23 19.42
CA ASN A 732 20.48 8.41 20.04
C ASN A 732 20.25 9.73 19.27
N GLY A 733 19.35 9.78 18.29
CA GLY A 733 19.02 11.00 17.58
C GLY A 733 20.04 11.43 16.49
N GLU A 734 21.10 10.64 16.21
CA GLU A 734 22.11 11.00 15.21
C GLU A 734 21.52 11.04 13.79
N LYS A 735 21.95 12.00 12.97
CA LYS A 735 21.55 12.07 11.55
C LYS A 735 22.12 10.88 10.78
N VAL A 736 21.37 10.29 9.86
CA VAL A 736 21.80 9.11 9.09
C VAL A 736 23.11 9.37 8.32
N LYS A 737 23.30 10.58 7.80
CA LYS A 737 24.55 11.01 7.15
C LYS A 737 25.77 10.91 8.07
N ASP A 738 25.61 11.17 9.36
CA ASP A 738 26.71 11.11 10.34
C ASP A 738 26.96 9.67 10.82
N ILE A 739 25.91 8.87 10.96
CA ILE A 739 26.01 7.42 11.21
C ILE A 739 26.75 6.74 10.05
N ALA A 740 26.41 7.06 8.81
CA ALA A 740 27.02 6.50 7.61
C ALA A 740 28.53 6.73 7.55
N LYS A 741 29.05 7.88 8.04
CA LYS A 741 30.48 8.16 8.14
C LYS A 741 31.22 7.21 9.09
N LYS A 742 30.53 6.68 10.11
CA LYS A 742 31.08 5.70 11.07
C LYS A 742 31.14 4.29 10.48
N ILE A 743 30.31 4.00 9.48
CA ILE A 743 30.23 2.70 8.81
C ILE A 743 31.27 2.67 7.68
N LYS A 744 32.42 2.07 7.94
CA LYS A 744 33.51 1.98 6.96
C LYS A 744 33.20 0.93 5.90
N ARG A 745 33.05 1.37 4.65
CA ARG A 745 32.91 0.47 3.50
C ARG A 745 33.90 0.85 2.39
N PHE A 746 34.77 -0.07 2.05
CA PHE A 746 35.72 0.12 0.98
C PHE A 746 35.05 0.21 -0.40
N GLY A 747 35.39 1.27 -1.16
CA GLY A 747 34.95 1.44 -2.56
C GLY A 747 33.52 1.91 -2.76
N GLN A 748 32.82 2.37 -1.70
CA GLN A 748 31.49 2.97 -1.80
C GLN A 748 31.53 4.48 -1.48
N SER A 749 30.74 5.28 -2.19
CA SER A 749 30.56 6.69 -1.88
C SER A 749 29.73 6.89 -0.61
N ASN A 750 29.82 8.07 0.03
CA ASN A 750 28.97 8.41 1.17
C ASN A 750 27.48 8.29 0.83
N GLU A 751 27.07 8.72 -0.35
CA GLU A 751 25.68 8.63 -0.83
C GLU A 751 25.20 7.17 -0.91
N GLU A 752 26.05 6.25 -1.40
CA GLU A 752 25.72 4.82 -1.44
C GLU A 752 25.55 4.22 -0.05
N VAL A 753 26.39 4.63 0.92
CA VAL A 753 26.28 4.15 2.31
C VAL A 753 25.04 4.73 2.99
N ILE A 754 24.75 6.02 2.80
CA ILE A 754 23.50 6.65 3.30
C ILE A 754 22.28 5.93 2.73
N SER A 755 22.26 5.71 1.41
CA SER A 755 21.19 4.96 0.74
C SER A 755 21.01 3.54 1.29
N LEU A 756 22.10 2.88 1.64
CA LEU A 756 22.09 1.56 2.27
C LEU A 756 21.51 1.61 3.69
N CYS A 757 21.96 2.56 4.51
CA CYS A 757 21.42 2.79 5.86
C CYS A 757 19.92 3.08 5.83
N ASN A 758 19.47 3.96 4.94
CA ASN A 758 18.05 4.28 4.75
C ASN A 758 17.23 3.05 4.35
N ARG A 759 17.77 2.18 3.48
CA ARG A 759 17.10 0.91 3.14
C ARG A 759 16.89 0.04 4.38
N TYR A 760 17.90 -0.10 5.23
CA TYR A 760 17.79 -0.87 6.46
C TYR A 760 16.81 -0.25 7.45
N LEU A 761 16.82 1.05 7.63
CA LEU A 761 15.89 1.77 8.48
C LEU A 761 14.44 1.57 8.02
N ASN A 762 14.16 1.73 6.73
CA ASN A 762 12.82 1.63 6.19
C ASN A 762 12.23 0.21 6.16
N SER A 763 13.07 -0.82 5.92
CA SER A 763 12.60 -2.20 5.71
C SER A 763 12.82 -3.12 6.89
N GLN A 764 13.88 -2.93 7.66
CA GLN A 764 14.29 -3.90 8.68
C GLN A 764 14.26 -3.33 10.09
N MET A 765 14.76 -2.12 10.30
CA MET A 765 14.82 -1.50 11.62
C MET A 765 13.45 -1.14 12.17
N ARG A 766 12.51 -0.71 11.33
CA ARG A 766 11.14 -0.38 11.72
C ARG A 766 10.19 -1.58 11.75
N SER A 767 10.52 -2.70 11.11
CA SER A 767 9.63 -3.86 11.04
C SER A 767 10.12 -5.04 11.85
N TYR A 768 11.31 -5.52 11.57
CA TYR A 768 11.82 -6.77 12.12
C TYR A 768 12.68 -6.60 13.37
N MET A 769 13.43 -5.50 13.48
CA MET A 769 14.34 -5.29 14.61
C MET A 769 13.58 -5.08 15.94
N PRO A 770 12.51 -4.27 16.04
CA PRO A 770 11.73 -4.17 17.27
C PRO A 770 11.19 -5.53 17.72
N TRP A 771 10.65 -6.31 16.80
CA TRP A 771 10.12 -7.65 17.08
C TRP A 771 11.22 -8.62 17.51
N GLY A 772 12.33 -8.71 16.77
CA GLY A 772 13.45 -9.55 17.14
C GLY A 772 14.06 -9.17 18.49
N MET A 773 14.11 -7.87 18.79
CA MET A 773 14.60 -7.37 20.07
C MET A 773 13.67 -7.75 21.22
N ASN A 774 12.34 -7.66 21.03
CA ASN A 774 11.34 -8.11 22.01
C ASN A 774 11.49 -9.61 22.29
N ILE A 775 11.67 -10.45 21.25
CA ILE A 775 11.91 -11.88 21.43
C ILE A 775 13.21 -12.11 22.24
N TYR A 776 14.29 -11.42 21.93
CA TYR A 776 15.55 -11.51 22.67
C TYR A 776 15.37 -11.12 24.14
N GLN A 777 14.72 -9.99 24.43
CA GLN A 777 14.44 -9.49 25.77
C GLN A 777 13.57 -10.46 26.57
N ALA A 778 12.51 -11.01 25.98
CA ALA A 778 11.65 -11.97 26.65
C ALA A 778 12.41 -13.23 27.08
N VAL A 779 13.32 -13.73 26.24
CA VAL A 779 14.14 -14.93 26.56
C VAL A 779 15.27 -14.62 27.53
N SER A 780 15.90 -13.44 27.46
CA SER A 780 17.00 -13.02 28.33
C SER A 780 16.54 -12.43 29.67
N PHE A 781 15.23 -12.36 29.92
CA PHE A 781 14.61 -11.71 31.08
C PHE A 781 14.98 -10.22 31.24
N ASP A 782 15.09 -9.50 30.13
CA ASP A 782 15.38 -8.07 30.04
C ASP A 782 14.11 -7.22 29.86
N LEU A 783 13.07 -7.46 30.67
CA LEU A 783 11.78 -6.74 30.63
C LEU A 783 11.40 -6.14 32.00
N GLN A 784 12.37 -5.99 32.92
CA GLN A 784 12.11 -5.60 34.31
C GLN A 784 11.98 -4.08 34.52
N THR A 785 12.33 -3.28 33.55
CA THR A 785 12.28 -1.81 33.64
C THR A 785 11.40 -1.24 32.54
N GLU A 786 10.77 -0.09 32.79
CA GLU A 786 9.97 0.62 31.78
C GLU A 786 10.77 0.89 30.50
N ASN A 787 12.01 1.35 30.62
CA ASN A 787 12.88 1.56 29.46
C ASN A 787 13.17 0.28 28.65
N ALA A 788 13.22 -0.88 29.32
CA ALA A 788 13.39 -2.15 28.62
C ALA A 788 12.11 -2.55 27.87
N GLN A 789 10.95 -2.36 28.45
CA GLN A 789 9.65 -2.60 27.80
C GLN A 789 9.42 -1.66 26.61
N MET A 790 9.91 -0.43 26.73
CA MET A 790 9.79 0.59 25.64
C MET A 790 10.84 0.45 24.55
N LEU A 791 11.82 -0.44 24.67
CA LEU A 791 12.92 -0.55 23.72
C LEU A 791 12.48 -0.83 22.27
N PRO A 792 11.49 -1.68 21.98
CA PRO A 792 10.96 -1.85 20.64
C PRO A 792 10.44 -0.53 20.02
N SER A 793 9.73 0.29 20.80
CA SER A 793 9.25 1.60 20.38
C SER A 793 10.40 2.59 20.16
N TYR A 794 11.42 2.58 21.01
CA TYR A 794 12.63 3.40 20.81
C TYR A 794 13.32 3.05 19.48
N ILE A 795 13.41 1.77 19.15
CA ILE A 795 13.98 1.31 17.87
C ILE A 795 13.12 1.78 16.70
N TYR A 796 11.80 1.65 16.80
CA TYR A 796 10.88 2.02 15.74
C TYR A 796 10.93 3.51 15.41
N TYR A 797 10.85 4.38 16.43
CA TYR A 797 10.83 5.84 16.26
C TYR A 797 12.23 6.46 16.13
N GLY A 798 13.27 5.76 16.58
CA GLY A 798 14.64 6.30 16.62
C GLY A 798 14.83 7.35 17.70
N VAL A 799 14.29 7.09 18.90
CA VAL A 799 14.32 7.98 20.08
C VAL A 799 14.69 7.18 21.32
N SER A 800 14.97 7.83 22.44
CA SER A 800 15.50 7.19 23.65
C SER A 800 14.72 7.44 24.94
N SER A 801 13.51 8.05 24.84
CA SER A 801 12.64 8.28 26.00
C SER A 801 11.17 8.06 25.66
N LYS A 802 10.34 7.81 26.70
CA LYS A 802 8.91 7.59 26.57
C LYS A 802 8.20 8.85 26.05
N GLU A 803 8.58 10.01 26.54
CA GLU A 803 8.05 11.30 26.09
C GLU A 803 8.34 11.53 24.61
N ALA A 804 9.55 11.15 24.17
CA ALA A 804 9.93 11.25 22.76
C ALA A 804 9.09 10.32 21.88
N VAL A 805 8.73 9.13 22.33
CA VAL A 805 7.81 8.22 21.63
C VAL A 805 6.42 8.85 21.51
N ILE A 806 5.88 9.42 22.59
CA ILE A 806 4.56 10.07 22.59
C ILE A 806 4.53 11.23 21.58
N VAL A 807 5.53 12.10 21.62
CA VAL A 807 5.66 13.23 20.69
C VAL A 807 5.80 12.75 19.23
N SER A 808 6.56 11.68 19.00
CA SER A 808 6.68 11.07 17.67
C SER A 808 5.36 10.48 17.16
N LYS A 809 4.58 9.86 18.03
CA LYS A 809 3.23 9.33 17.71
C LYS A 809 2.24 10.44 17.35
N LEU A 810 2.44 11.64 17.90
CA LEU A 810 1.67 12.83 17.52
C LEU A 810 2.00 13.37 16.12
N GLY A 811 2.96 12.79 15.41
CA GLY A 811 3.33 13.19 14.04
C GLY A 811 4.61 14.03 13.96
N VAL A 812 5.24 14.37 15.09
CA VAL A 812 6.52 15.11 15.08
C VAL A 812 7.61 14.26 14.45
N PRO A 813 8.27 14.72 13.39
CA PRO A 813 9.35 13.96 12.75
C PRO A 813 10.55 13.83 13.70
N ARG A 814 11.24 12.68 13.64
CA ARG A 814 12.34 12.32 14.53
C ARG A 814 13.36 13.45 14.79
N PHE A 815 13.75 14.16 13.72
CA PHE A 815 14.74 15.23 13.82
C PHE A 815 14.27 16.46 14.62
N ALA A 816 12.95 16.62 14.81
CA ALA A 816 12.35 17.74 15.54
C ALA A 816 11.89 17.37 16.96
N VAL A 817 11.93 16.08 17.33
CA VAL A 817 11.40 15.59 18.62
C VAL A 817 12.06 16.28 19.82
N ASP A 818 13.41 16.33 19.86
CA ASP A 818 14.14 16.94 20.96
C ASP A 818 13.85 18.45 21.08
N ASN A 819 13.70 19.15 19.95
CA ASN A 819 13.37 20.55 19.91
C ASN A 819 11.95 20.80 20.46
N VAL A 820 10.96 20.00 20.02
CA VAL A 820 9.58 20.08 20.51
C VAL A 820 9.50 19.74 22.01
N LEU A 821 10.22 18.72 22.46
CA LEU A 821 10.29 18.37 23.89
C LEU A 821 10.84 19.52 24.75
N ASN A 822 11.87 20.20 24.27
CA ASN A 822 12.43 21.35 24.98
C ASN A 822 11.41 22.51 25.06
N ILE A 823 10.74 22.82 23.94
CA ILE A 823 9.68 23.85 23.91
C ILE A 823 8.54 23.49 24.90
N LEU A 824 8.08 22.24 24.90
CA LEU A 824 7.03 21.78 25.80
C LEU A 824 7.45 21.90 27.28
N LYS A 825 8.68 21.50 27.63
CA LYS A 825 9.21 21.58 28.98
C LYS A 825 9.43 23.02 29.48
N GLU A 826 9.87 23.91 28.58
CA GLU A 826 10.17 25.31 28.95
C GLU A 826 8.93 26.20 29.00
N GLN A 827 8.01 26.06 28.04
CA GLN A 827 6.89 26.96 27.87
C GLN A 827 5.54 26.39 28.33
N HIS A 828 5.42 25.06 28.40
CA HIS A 828 4.20 24.33 28.73
C HIS A 828 4.42 23.30 29.84
N SER A 829 5.26 23.63 30.82
CA SER A 829 5.62 22.73 31.95
C SER A 829 4.46 22.30 32.83
N ASN A 830 3.29 22.90 32.69
CA ASN A 830 2.05 22.50 33.34
C ASN A 830 1.37 21.29 32.68
N ILE A 831 1.79 20.91 31.47
CA ILE A 831 1.20 19.77 30.76
C ILE A 831 2.17 18.59 30.87
N ASP A 832 1.70 17.51 31.49
CA ASP A 832 2.45 16.26 31.54
C ASP A 832 2.50 15.61 30.15
N ILE A 833 3.69 15.21 29.69
CA ILE A 833 3.87 14.53 28.41
C ILE A 833 3.51 13.05 28.59
N SER A 834 2.22 12.80 28.58
CA SER A 834 1.63 11.48 28.75
C SER A 834 0.54 11.22 27.71
N ILE A 835 0.15 9.97 27.57
CA ILE A 835 -0.95 9.58 26.67
C ILE A 835 -2.28 10.16 27.14
N GLU A 836 -2.48 10.30 28.43
CA GLU A 836 -3.68 10.89 29.01
C GLU A 836 -3.95 12.29 28.45
N ASN A 837 -2.89 13.05 28.22
CA ASN A 837 -2.92 14.43 27.69
C ASN A 837 -2.74 14.49 26.15
N TYR A 838 -2.87 13.37 25.44
CA TYR A 838 -2.56 13.26 24.01
C TYR A 838 -3.26 14.32 23.13
N LYS A 839 -4.56 14.56 23.33
CA LYS A 839 -5.33 15.58 22.60
C LYS A 839 -4.87 17.02 22.94
N GLU A 840 -4.54 17.27 24.20
CA GLU A 840 -4.04 18.58 24.64
C GLU A 840 -2.64 18.86 24.07
N LEU A 841 -1.76 17.85 24.15
CA LEU A 841 -0.41 17.91 23.54
C LEU A 841 -0.48 18.19 22.04
N LYS A 842 -1.37 17.49 21.32
CA LYS A 842 -1.60 17.74 19.90
C LYS A 842 -1.94 19.19 19.63
N ASN A 843 -2.94 19.74 20.32
CA ASN A 843 -3.37 21.12 20.20
C ASN A 843 -2.27 22.14 20.52
N VAL A 844 -1.40 21.82 21.49
CA VAL A 844 -0.28 22.70 21.87
C VAL A 844 0.78 22.66 20.77
N ILE A 845 1.18 21.49 20.31
CA ILE A 845 2.21 21.33 19.27
C ILE A 845 1.78 22.02 17.95
N GLU A 846 0.50 21.87 17.56
CA GLU A 846 -0.05 22.55 16.38
C GLU A 846 0.04 24.09 16.48
N LYS A 847 0.01 24.64 17.69
CA LYS A 847 0.06 26.09 17.94
C LYS A 847 1.46 26.66 18.12
N ILE A 848 2.51 25.82 18.23
CA ILE A 848 3.89 26.30 18.34
C ILE A 848 4.22 27.18 17.12
N PRO A 849 4.66 28.43 17.29
CA PRO A 849 5.05 29.30 16.18
C PRO A 849 6.28 28.77 15.43
N SER A 850 6.35 29.03 14.13
CA SER A 850 7.45 28.53 13.29
C SER A 850 8.83 29.02 13.70
N ASP A 851 8.94 30.24 14.24
CA ASP A 851 10.18 30.86 14.71
C ASP A 851 10.78 30.20 15.96
N GLN A 852 10.00 29.37 16.67
CA GLN A 852 10.50 28.60 17.81
C GLN A 852 11.21 27.31 17.43
N TYR A 853 11.04 26.84 16.21
CA TYR A 853 11.75 25.65 15.74
C TYR A 853 13.19 26.01 15.38
N GLN A 854 14.16 25.62 16.23
CA GLN A 854 15.57 25.89 16.05
C GLN A 854 16.32 24.61 15.65
N ILE A 855 16.28 24.27 14.38
CA ILE A 855 16.99 23.11 13.84
C ILE A 855 17.92 23.60 12.72
N ASN A 856 19.20 23.38 12.86
CA ASN A 856 20.18 23.73 11.85
C ASN A 856 19.83 23.08 10.50
N ASP A 857 20.00 23.85 9.42
CA ASP A 857 19.81 23.42 8.02
C ASP A 857 18.34 23.38 7.51
N VAL A 858 17.31 23.70 8.32
CA VAL A 858 15.90 23.73 7.89
C VAL A 858 15.17 24.93 8.51
N SER A 859 14.39 25.61 7.72
CA SER A 859 13.56 26.72 8.21
C SER A 859 12.45 26.24 9.15
N GLY A 860 12.14 27.02 10.17
CA GLY A 860 11.07 26.69 11.12
C GLY A 860 9.70 26.57 10.43
N GLU A 861 9.49 27.27 9.32
CA GLU A 861 8.27 27.17 8.51
C GLU A 861 8.13 25.77 7.87
N VAL A 862 9.20 25.22 7.32
CA VAL A 862 9.23 23.87 6.74
C VAL A 862 8.97 22.83 7.82
N ILE A 863 9.60 22.96 9.00
CA ILE A 863 9.39 22.04 10.12
C ILE A 863 7.93 22.06 10.56
N LYS A 864 7.36 23.24 10.77
CA LYS A 864 5.96 23.40 11.16
C LYS A 864 5.01 22.83 10.12
N SER A 865 5.26 23.03 8.83
CA SER A 865 4.47 22.46 7.76
C SER A 865 4.47 20.92 7.80
N ILE A 866 5.65 20.29 7.96
CA ILE A 866 5.77 18.82 8.07
C ILE A 866 4.98 18.29 9.27
N ILE A 867 5.12 18.96 10.44
CA ILE A 867 4.40 18.57 11.66
C ILE A 867 2.89 18.66 11.42
N ASN A 868 2.40 19.78 10.90
CA ASN A 868 0.97 19.99 10.64
C ASN A 868 0.40 18.98 9.64
N ASP A 869 1.14 18.65 8.59
CA ASP A 869 0.70 17.69 7.58
C ASP A 869 0.60 16.25 8.15
N ARG A 870 1.49 15.88 9.08
CA ARG A 870 1.45 14.57 9.74
C ARG A 870 0.47 14.49 10.91
N MET A 871 0.10 15.62 11.49
CA MET A 871 -0.85 15.70 12.60
C MET A 871 -2.31 15.75 12.11
N LYS A 872 -2.55 16.07 10.85
CA LYS A 872 -3.88 15.94 10.22
C LYS A 872 -4.31 14.47 10.21
#